data_469cbbb3c30b872267eed94e7f165078
#
_entry.id   469cbbb3c30b872267eed94e7f165078
#
_cell.length_a   1.000
_cell.length_b   1.000
_cell.length_c   1.000
_cell.angle_alpha   90.00
_cell.angle_beta   90.00
_cell.angle_gamma   90.00
#
_symmetry.space_group_name_H-M   'P 1'
#
loop_
_entity.id
_entity.type
_entity.pdbx_description
1 polymer ?
#
loop_
_entity_poly.entity_id
_entity_poly.type
_entity_poly.pdbx_seq_one_letter_code
_entity_poly.pdbx_strand_id
1 'polypeptide(L)'
;SGNPVNPLLGAKVLPGETDLALPGPLPFILSRTYSSYRTKTPAPVGIFGPGWKAPSDIRLQIRDDALVLNDNGGRSIHFEPLLPGEAVYSRSESLWLVRGGKATQPDGHTLARLWASLPPDIRLSPHLYLATNSAQGPWWILGWSERVPGAEDVLPAPLPPYRVLTGMADRFGRTLAYRREAAGDLAGEITGVTDGAGREFRLVLTTQAQRAEEARKPHTASLSSPDSPRPLSAPSFPDTLPGTEYGADSGIRLSAVWLMHDPEYPENLPAAPLVCYDWTPRGELAAVYDRSGTQMRHFTYDDKYRGRMVGHRYAGRPEMRYRYDDAGRVVEQLNPAGLSYRYQYEQDRITVTDSLNRREVLHTEGGAGLKRVVKKELADGSVTHSGYDAAGRLTAQTDAAGRRTEYGLNVVSGDITDITTPDGRETKFYYNDGNQLTAVVSPDGLESRREYDEPGRLVSETSRSGETVRYRYDDAHSELPATTTDATGSTRQMTWSRYGQLLAFTDCSGYQTRYEYDRFGQMTAVHREEGISLYRRYDNRGRLTSVKDAQGRETRYEYNAAGDLTAVITPDGNRSETQYDAWGKAVSTTQGGLTRSMEYDAAGRVISLTNENGSHSVFSYDALDRLVQQGGFDGRTQRYHYDLTGKLTQSEDEGLVTLWHYDASDRITHRTVNGDPAEQWQYDGHGWLREISHLSEGHRVAVHYGYDDKGRLTGERQTVENPETGELLWQHETKHAYNEQGLANRVTPDSLPPVEWLTYGSGYLAGMKLGGTPLVEYTRDRLHRETVRSFGSRAGSNAAYELTSTYTPAGQLQSQHLNSLVYDRDYGWNDNGDLVRISGPRQTREYGYSATGRLESVRTLAPDLDIRIPYATDPAGNRLPDPELHPDSTLTVWPDNRIAKDAHYVYHYDEYGRLTEKTDRIPAGVIRTDDERTHHYHYDSLHRLVHYIRIQYEEPLVESRYLYDPLGRRTGKRVWRRERDLTGWMSLSRKPEVTWYGWDGDRLTTVQTDT
;
A
#
# COMPACT_ATOMS: atom_id res chain seq x y z
N SER A 1 -13.43 -3.87 -2.00
CA SER A 1 -14.83 -4.17 -2.10
C SER A 1 -15.55 -3.15 -2.98
N GLY A 2 -15.82 -3.50 -4.21
CA GLY A 2 -16.44 -2.61 -5.16
C GLY A 2 -17.96 -2.67 -5.20
N ASN A 3 -18.64 -2.84 -4.07
CA ASN A 3 -20.08 -3.04 -4.05
C ASN A 3 -20.80 -1.75 -3.64
N PRO A 4 -21.17 -0.85 -4.58
CA PRO A 4 -21.78 0.44 -4.26
C PRO A 4 -23.28 0.33 -3.96
N VAL A 5 -23.67 -0.70 -3.20
CA VAL A 5 -25.02 -0.87 -2.67
C VAL A 5 -24.93 -1.10 -1.17
N ASN A 6 -25.65 -0.29 -0.41
CA ASN A 6 -25.84 -0.51 1.02
C ASN A 6 -26.99 -1.51 1.23
N PRO A 7 -26.72 -2.78 1.55
CA PRO A 7 -27.79 -3.78 1.64
C PRO A 7 -28.71 -3.55 2.82
N LEU A 8 -28.26 -2.86 3.87
CA LEU A 8 -29.12 -2.56 5.03
C LEU A 8 -30.29 -1.66 4.69
N LEU A 9 -30.08 -0.72 3.77
CA LEU A 9 -31.09 0.21 3.29
C LEU A 9 -31.66 -0.16 1.92
N GLY A 10 -31.01 -1.09 1.22
CA GLY A 10 -31.29 -1.36 -0.19
C GLY A 10 -30.92 -0.19 -1.09
N ALA A 11 -30.03 0.70 -0.65
CA ALA A 11 -29.72 1.92 -1.35
C ALA A 11 -28.51 1.73 -2.29
N LYS A 12 -28.65 2.25 -3.54
CA LYS A 12 -27.51 2.49 -4.40
C LYS A 12 -26.73 3.66 -3.79
N VAL A 13 -25.45 3.47 -3.49
CA VAL A 13 -24.60 4.50 -2.91
C VAL A 13 -23.35 4.72 -3.76
N LEU A 14 -22.86 5.97 -3.79
CA LEU A 14 -21.51 6.31 -4.27
C LEU A 14 -20.87 7.14 -3.16
N PRO A 15 -20.01 6.56 -2.34
CA PRO A 15 -19.34 7.28 -1.28
C PRO A 15 -18.31 8.23 -1.88
N GLY A 16 -18.35 9.48 -1.46
CA GLY A 16 -17.37 10.54 -1.69
C GLY A 16 -16.50 10.52 -2.95
N GLU A 17 -17.04 10.87 -4.11
CA GLU A 17 -16.24 11.12 -5.31
C GLU A 17 -15.72 12.56 -5.27
N THR A 18 -14.40 12.74 -5.29
CA THR A 18 -13.76 14.05 -5.21
C THR A 18 -13.45 14.58 -6.61
N ASP A 19 -14.01 15.74 -6.93
CA ASP A 19 -13.80 16.42 -8.21
C ASP A 19 -12.73 17.50 -8.13
N LEU A 20 -12.49 18.05 -6.94
CA LEU A 20 -11.54 19.11 -6.69
C LEU A 20 -10.97 18.98 -5.30
N ALA A 21 -9.64 18.94 -5.20
CA ALA A 21 -8.90 18.97 -3.93
C ALA A 21 -7.47 19.41 -4.21
N LEU A 22 -7.20 20.70 -4.23
CA LEU A 22 -5.84 21.23 -4.34
C LEU A 22 -5.17 21.17 -2.95
N PRO A 23 -3.87 20.84 -2.87
CA PRO A 23 -3.18 20.74 -1.58
C PRO A 23 -3.18 22.06 -0.82
N GLY A 24 -3.38 22.02 0.48
CA GLY A 24 -3.32 23.21 1.33
C GLY A 24 -3.94 22.98 2.69
N PRO A 25 -3.74 23.91 3.65
CA PRO A 25 -4.47 23.90 4.91
C PRO A 25 -5.93 24.25 4.65
N LEU A 26 -6.86 23.55 5.28
CA LEU A 26 -8.30 23.70 5.02
C LEU A 26 -8.60 23.86 3.53
N PRO A 27 -8.30 22.86 2.71
CA PRO A 27 -8.50 22.95 1.26
C PRO A 27 -9.98 23.00 0.93
N PHE A 28 -10.32 23.66 -0.17
CA PHE A 28 -11.65 23.52 -0.74
C PHE A 28 -11.75 22.16 -1.40
N ILE A 29 -12.42 21.24 -0.73
CA ILE A 29 -12.66 19.89 -1.24
C ILE A 29 -14.09 19.85 -1.79
N LEU A 30 -14.22 19.62 -3.09
CA LEU A 30 -15.50 19.43 -3.74
C LEU A 30 -15.69 17.95 -4.03
N SER A 31 -16.38 17.28 -3.13
CA SER A 31 -16.73 15.87 -3.25
C SER A 31 -18.24 15.71 -3.33
N ARG A 32 -18.67 14.63 -3.95
CA ARG A 32 -20.10 14.31 -4.15
C ARG A 32 -20.39 12.94 -3.58
N THR A 33 -21.41 12.85 -2.77
CA THR A 33 -21.92 11.56 -2.30
C THR A 33 -23.31 11.34 -2.83
N TYR A 34 -23.58 10.12 -3.30
CA TYR A 34 -24.91 9.74 -3.79
C TYR A 34 -25.50 8.63 -2.94
N SER A 35 -26.80 8.73 -2.69
CA SER A 35 -27.59 7.63 -2.14
C SER A 35 -29.01 7.69 -2.70
N SER A 36 -29.47 6.58 -3.24
CA SER A 36 -30.85 6.50 -3.69
C SER A 36 -31.87 6.60 -2.53
N TYR A 37 -31.43 6.33 -1.31
CA TYR A 37 -32.26 6.49 -0.10
C TYR A 37 -32.62 7.95 0.16
N ARG A 38 -31.76 8.90 -0.22
CA ARG A 38 -32.05 10.34 -0.06
C ARG A 38 -33.23 10.80 -0.89
N THR A 39 -33.54 10.11 -1.94
CA THR A 39 -34.69 10.42 -2.77
C THR A 39 -36.02 10.18 -2.04
N LYS A 40 -35.96 9.51 -0.88
CA LYS A 40 -37.12 9.24 -0.03
C LYS A 40 -37.19 10.14 1.21
N THR A 41 -36.21 11.01 1.41
CA THR A 41 -36.15 11.90 2.57
C THR A 41 -36.66 13.29 2.21
N PRO A 42 -37.24 14.06 3.14
CA PRO A 42 -37.75 15.40 2.89
C PRO A 42 -36.66 16.47 2.85
N ALA A 43 -35.40 16.13 2.78
CA ALA A 43 -34.28 17.06 2.74
C ALA A 43 -34.26 17.85 1.42
N PRO A 44 -33.90 19.16 1.44
CA PRO A 44 -33.80 19.95 0.23
C PRO A 44 -32.80 19.39 -0.78
N VAL A 45 -33.08 19.57 -2.07
CA VAL A 45 -32.16 19.18 -3.12
C VAL A 45 -31.06 20.25 -3.26
N GLY A 46 -29.79 19.81 -3.21
CA GLY A 46 -28.65 20.71 -3.31
C GLY A 46 -28.17 20.95 -4.74
N ILE A 47 -27.00 21.53 -4.88
CA ILE A 47 -26.41 21.95 -6.15
C ILE A 47 -26.02 20.80 -7.08
N PHE A 48 -25.93 19.58 -6.56
CA PHE A 48 -25.67 18.37 -7.36
C PHE A 48 -26.95 17.59 -7.74
N GLY A 49 -28.10 18.13 -7.39
CA GLY A 49 -29.37 17.53 -7.77
C GLY A 49 -29.87 16.44 -6.84
N PRO A 50 -30.99 15.80 -7.18
CA PRO A 50 -31.63 14.84 -6.31
C PRO A 50 -30.77 13.58 -6.12
N GLY A 51 -30.71 13.11 -4.87
CA GLY A 51 -29.91 11.95 -4.45
C GLY A 51 -28.47 12.27 -4.09
N TRP A 52 -27.96 13.42 -4.50
CA TRP A 52 -26.59 13.85 -4.26
C TRP A 52 -26.46 14.81 -3.09
N LYS A 53 -25.28 14.80 -2.45
CA LYS A 53 -24.90 15.76 -1.42
C LYS A 53 -23.48 16.28 -1.65
N ALA A 54 -23.30 17.59 -1.44
CA ALA A 54 -22.00 18.25 -1.40
C ALA A 54 -21.51 18.36 0.06
N PRO A 55 -20.21 18.57 0.32
CA PRO A 55 -19.71 18.80 1.67
C PRO A 55 -20.33 20.03 2.35
N SER A 56 -20.75 21.01 1.55
CA SER A 56 -21.41 22.25 2.03
C SER A 56 -22.89 22.10 2.32
N ASP A 57 -23.51 20.96 2.05
CA ASP A 57 -24.94 20.70 2.27
C ASP A 57 -25.23 20.31 3.73
N ILE A 58 -24.50 20.87 4.68
CA ILE A 58 -24.76 20.74 6.11
C ILE A 58 -25.77 21.81 6.53
N ARG A 59 -26.84 21.40 7.21
CA ARG A 59 -27.90 22.31 7.61
C ARG A 59 -28.43 21.97 9.01
N LEU A 60 -28.59 22.97 9.82
CA LEU A 60 -29.18 22.84 11.16
C LEU A 60 -30.59 23.47 11.17
N GLN A 61 -31.59 22.66 11.47
CA GLN A 61 -32.94 23.16 11.73
C GLN A 61 -33.12 23.46 13.22
N ILE A 62 -33.60 24.63 13.52
CA ILE A 62 -33.91 25.07 14.91
C ILE A 62 -35.41 24.98 15.10
N ARG A 63 -35.84 24.02 15.92
CA ARG A 63 -37.22 23.83 16.32
C ARG A 63 -37.39 24.21 17.78
N ASP A 64 -38.64 24.42 18.26
CA ASP A 64 -38.87 24.77 19.64
C ASP A 64 -38.45 23.69 20.63
N ASP A 65 -38.54 22.45 20.22
CA ASP A 65 -38.29 21.26 21.07
C ASP A 65 -37.01 20.49 20.71
N ALA A 66 -36.35 20.81 19.58
CA ALA A 66 -35.20 20.07 19.13
C ALA A 66 -34.34 20.85 18.14
N LEU A 67 -33.06 20.47 18.05
CA LEU A 67 -32.16 20.84 16.97
C LEU A 67 -31.97 19.63 16.08
N VAL A 68 -32.09 19.78 14.76
CA VAL A 68 -31.93 18.72 13.80
C VAL A 68 -30.79 19.08 12.83
N LEU A 69 -29.68 18.37 12.92
CA LEU A 69 -28.53 18.54 12.04
C LEU A 69 -28.63 17.54 10.90
N ASN A 70 -28.72 18.05 9.68
CA ASN A 70 -28.60 17.24 8.47
C ASN A 70 -27.17 17.35 7.99
N ASP A 71 -26.43 16.25 8.08
CA ASP A 71 -25.03 16.23 7.66
C ASP A 71 -24.90 15.97 6.14
N ASN A 72 -23.68 16.09 5.63
CA ASN A 72 -23.39 15.85 4.22
C ASN A 72 -23.52 14.37 3.80
N GLY A 73 -23.66 13.46 4.76
CA GLY A 73 -23.96 12.04 4.52
C GLY A 73 -25.44 11.72 4.38
N GLY A 74 -26.33 12.73 4.56
CA GLY A 74 -27.78 12.55 4.50
C GLY A 74 -28.39 12.06 5.78
N ARG A 75 -27.65 12.04 6.90
CA ARG A 75 -28.15 11.65 8.21
C ARG A 75 -28.84 12.84 8.87
N SER A 76 -29.89 12.56 9.64
CA SER A 76 -30.55 13.56 10.51
C SER A 76 -30.21 13.24 11.96
N ILE A 77 -29.51 14.14 12.61
CA ILE A 77 -29.05 13.96 13.98
C ILE A 77 -29.85 14.92 14.87
N HIS A 78 -30.56 14.36 15.88
CA HIS A 78 -31.40 15.12 16.78
C HIS A 78 -30.67 15.46 18.06
N PHE A 79 -30.74 16.73 18.45
CA PHE A 79 -30.20 17.26 19.70
C PHE A 79 -31.29 18.00 20.46
N GLU A 80 -31.14 18.10 21.77
CA GLU A 80 -31.97 19.00 22.57
C GLU A 80 -31.57 20.46 22.31
N PRO A 81 -32.50 21.43 22.53
CA PRO A 81 -32.16 22.83 22.38
C PRO A 81 -30.97 23.23 23.28
N LEU A 82 -30.12 24.10 22.76
CA LEU A 82 -28.94 24.60 23.47
C LEU A 82 -29.08 26.03 23.88
N LEU A 83 -28.75 26.33 25.14
CA LEU A 83 -28.54 27.70 25.61
C LEU A 83 -27.22 28.27 25.06
N PRO A 84 -27.04 29.59 24.99
CA PRO A 84 -25.78 30.18 24.52
C PRO A 84 -24.57 29.61 25.26
N GLY A 85 -23.59 29.11 24.49
CA GLY A 85 -22.36 28.52 25.00
C GLY A 85 -22.44 27.05 25.39
N GLU A 86 -23.60 26.42 25.35
CA GLU A 86 -23.71 24.99 25.65
C GLU A 86 -23.18 24.11 24.52
N ALA A 87 -22.61 22.96 24.92
CA ALA A 87 -22.15 21.93 24.03
C ALA A 87 -22.87 20.60 24.31
N VAL A 88 -23.16 19.84 23.27
CA VAL A 88 -23.76 18.52 23.38
C VAL A 88 -23.03 17.54 22.45
N TYR A 89 -22.90 16.30 22.90
CA TYR A 89 -22.25 15.24 22.13
C TYR A 89 -23.24 14.12 21.78
N SER A 90 -23.30 13.77 20.50
CA SER A 90 -24.04 12.61 20.05
C SER A 90 -23.15 11.35 20.08
N ARG A 91 -23.45 10.43 21.01
CA ARG A 91 -22.66 9.20 21.17
C ARG A 91 -22.75 8.26 19.97
N SER A 92 -23.95 8.18 19.39
CA SER A 92 -24.20 7.28 18.25
C SER A 92 -23.55 7.77 16.96
N GLU A 93 -23.40 9.10 16.82
CA GLU A 93 -22.88 9.72 15.59
C GLU A 93 -21.48 10.32 15.76
N SER A 94 -20.93 10.28 16.98
CA SER A 94 -19.61 10.81 17.32
C SER A 94 -19.42 12.26 16.88
N LEU A 95 -20.40 13.12 17.21
CA LEU A 95 -20.44 14.49 16.76
C LEU A 95 -20.78 15.43 17.90
N TRP A 96 -20.02 16.53 18.02
CA TRP A 96 -20.28 17.65 18.92
C TRP A 96 -21.06 18.74 18.21
N LEU A 97 -22.04 19.32 18.90
CA LEU A 97 -22.71 20.54 18.49
C LEU A 97 -22.59 21.55 19.64
N VAL A 98 -22.13 22.76 19.32
CA VAL A 98 -21.92 23.83 20.28
C VAL A 98 -22.62 25.10 19.80
N ARG A 99 -23.35 25.75 20.68
CA ARG A 99 -23.91 27.09 20.41
C ARG A 99 -22.91 28.15 20.87
N GLY A 100 -22.64 29.16 20.04
CA GLY A 100 -21.83 30.30 20.42
C GLY A 100 -22.47 31.13 21.56
N GLY A 101 -21.70 32.03 22.14
CA GLY A 101 -22.15 32.89 23.23
C GLY A 101 -21.33 32.83 24.51
N LYS A 102 -20.22 32.06 24.50
CA LYS A 102 -19.25 32.03 25.60
C LYS A 102 -17.83 32.25 25.10
N ALA A 103 -17.06 33.00 25.87
CA ALA A 103 -15.64 33.25 25.55
C ALA A 103 -14.79 32.00 25.74
N THR A 104 -15.10 31.20 26.76
CA THR A 104 -14.34 29.98 27.08
C THR A 104 -15.27 28.83 27.46
N GLN A 105 -14.82 27.60 27.21
CA GLN A 105 -15.45 26.41 27.77
C GLN A 105 -14.80 26.07 29.13
N PRO A 106 -15.50 25.33 30.02
CA PRO A 106 -14.93 24.95 31.31
C PRO A 106 -13.58 24.25 31.18
N ASP A 107 -12.68 24.49 32.14
CA ASP A 107 -11.41 23.79 32.21
C ASP A 107 -11.63 22.27 32.27
N GLY A 108 -10.85 21.51 31.54
CA GLY A 108 -11.00 20.07 31.43
C GLY A 108 -12.06 19.58 30.46
N HIS A 109 -12.84 20.48 29.87
CA HIS A 109 -13.76 20.11 28.80
C HIS A 109 -12.97 19.68 27.54
N THR A 110 -13.42 18.62 26.88
CA THR A 110 -12.75 18.06 25.69
C THR A 110 -12.52 19.09 24.60
N LEU A 111 -13.43 20.03 24.40
CA LEU A 111 -13.37 21.06 23.37
C LEU A 111 -12.78 22.39 23.84
N ALA A 112 -12.29 22.48 25.07
CA ALA A 112 -11.84 23.77 25.62
C ALA A 112 -10.78 24.46 24.78
N ARG A 113 -9.77 23.70 24.33
CA ARG A 113 -8.69 24.24 23.49
C ARG A 113 -9.14 24.59 22.08
N LEU A 114 -9.94 23.68 21.47
CA LEU A 114 -10.46 23.91 20.13
C LEU A 114 -11.41 25.13 20.10
N TRP A 115 -12.21 25.29 21.13
CA TRP A 115 -13.06 26.47 21.27
C TRP A 115 -12.23 27.76 21.39
N ALA A 116 -11.17 27.73 22.18
CA ALA A 116 -10.29 28.91 22.39
C ALA A 116 -9.54 29.31 21.11
N SER A 117 -9.37 28.42 20.14
CA SER A 117 -8.76 28.72 18.86
C SER A 117 -9.62 29.54 17.91
N LEU A 118 -10.93 29.60 18.17
CA LEU A 118 -11.87 30.34 17.34
C LEU A 118 -11.71 31.86 17.54
N PRO A 119 -11.94 32.69 16.51
CA PRO A 119 -12.02 34.14 16.66
C PRO A 119 -13.09 34.57 17.67
N PRO A 120 -12.90 35.67 18.45
CA PRO A 120 -13.86 36.10 19.46
C PRO A 120 -15.25 36.41 18.91
N ASP A 121 -15.34 36.93 17.69
CA ASP A 121 -16.62 37.23 17.04
C ASP A 121 -17.47 35.98 16.79
N ILE A 122 -16.82 34.85 16.54
CA ILE A 122 -17.51 33.57 16.39
C ILE A 122 -17.89 32.98 17.75
N ARG A 123 -16.96 32.97 18.72
CA ARG A 123 -17.20 32.38 20.04
C ARG A 123 -18.33 33.09 20.80
N LEU A 124 -18.41 34.42 20.67
CA LEU A 124 -19.34 35.22 21.40
C LEU A 124 -20.71 35.41 20.75
N SER A 125 -20.88 34.92 19.51
CA SER A 125 -22.15 35.04 18.79
C SER A 125 -23.14 33.95 19.21
N PRO A 126 -24.25 34.32 19.91
CA PRO A 126 -25.26 33.34 20.31
C PRO A 126 -26.11 32.85 19.12
N HIS A 127 -25.93 33.44 17.95
CA HIS A 127 -26.67 33.11 16.75
C HIS A 127 -25.95 32.02 15.90
N LEU A 128 -24.67 31.76 16.17
CA LEU A 128 -23.88 30.76 15.45
C LEU A 128 -23.91 29.43 16.20
N TYR A 129 -23.92 28.37 15.43
CA TYR A 129 -23.72 27.00 15.91
C TYR A 129 -22.50 26.42 15.25
N LEU A 130 -21.78 25.60 15.99
CA LEU A 130 -20.54 24.97 15.49
C LEU A 130 -20.62 23.49 15.74
N ALA A 131 -20.13 22.72 14.76
CA ALA A 131 -20.07 21.28 14.86
C ALA A 131 -18.64 20.78 14.62
N THR A 132 -18.26 19.74 15.31
CA THR A 132 -16.99 19.05 15.07
C THR A 132 -17.13 17.59 15.46
N ASN A 133 -16.38 16.73 14.76
CA ASN A 133 -16.30 15.32 15.09
C ASN A 133 -15.02 14.94 15.85
N SER A 134 -14.16 15.92 16.16
CA SER A 134 -12.89 15.71 16.82
C SER A 134 -12.49 16.91 17.66
N ALA A 135 -11.84 16.66 18.80
CA ALA A 135 -11.26 17.71 19.63
C ALA A 135 -10.10 18.47 18.96
N GLN A 136 -9.59 17.94 17.84
CA GLN A 136 -8.56 18.57 17.01
C GLN A 136 -9.15 19.33 15.81
N GLY A 137 -10.44 19.38 15.70
CA GLY A 137 -11.14 20.07 14.62
C GLY A 137 -11.23 19.24 13.32
N PRO A 138 -11.60 19.89 12.21
CA PRO A 138 -12.01 21.30 12.13
C PRO A 138 -13.43 21.55 12.67
N TRP A 139 -13.74 22.83 12.90
CA TRP A 139 -15.11 23.28 13.16
C TRP A 139 -15.84 23.52 11.84
N TRP A 140 -17.09 23.06 11.77
CA TRP A 140 -18.06 23.54 10.77
C TRP A 140 -18.86 24.68 11.42
N ILE A 141 -18.85 25.83 10.77
CA ILE A 141 -19.52 27.05 11.28
C ILE A 141 -20.87 27.17 10.59
N LEU A 142 -21.93 27.17 11.38
CA LEU A 142 -23.30 27.21 10.91
C LEU A 142 -23.93 28.58 11.25
N GLY A 143 -24.23 29.34 10.21
CA GLY A 143 -24.83 30.66 10.32
C GLY A 143 -25.98 30.83 9.35
N TRP A 144 -26.42 32.06 9.19
CA TRP A 144 -27.48 32.34 8.23
C TRP A 144 -26.97 32.38 6.81
N SER A 145 -27.82 31.92 5.88
CA SER A 145 -27.54 32.00 4.42
C SER A 145 -27.63 33.42 3.89
N GLU A 146 -28.43 34.26 4.55
CA GLU A 146 -28.64 35.65 4.19
C GLU A 146 -27.92 36.57 5.18
N ARG A 147 -27.73 37.83 4.78
CA ARG A 147 -27.14 38.85 5.66
C ARG A 147 -27.95 38.97 6.95
N VAL A 148 -27.28 38.86 8.10
CA VAL A 148 -27.89 39.17 9.37
C VAL A 148 -28.27 40.64 9.36
N PRO A 149 -29.54 41.01 9.68
CA PRO A 149 -29.94 42.40 9.73
C PRO A 149 -29.05 43.15 10.70
N GLY A 150 -28.47 44.27 10.26
CA GLY A 150 -27.73 45.16 11.12
C GLY A 150 -28.67 45.87 12.08
N ALA A 151 -28.11 46.57 13.09
CA ALA A 151 -28.91 47.34 14.06
C ALA A 151 -29.75 48.44 13.42
N GLU A 152 -29.47 48.80 12.16
CA GLU A 152 -30.19 49.85 11.40
C GLU A 152 -31.35 49.29 10.58
N ASP A 153 -31.46 47.95 10.41
CA ASP A 153 -32.53 47.37 9.63
C ASP A 153 -33.80 47.23 10.47
N VAL A 154 -34.90 47.72 9.94
CA VAL A 154 -36.21 47.60 10.59
C VAL A 154 -36.62 46.14 10.55
N LEU A 155 -36.72 45.52 11.70
CA LEU A 155 -37.08 44.14 11.92
C LEU A 155 -38.57 43.89 11.68
N PRO A 156 -39.02 43.24 10.62
CA PRO A 156 -40.28 42.56 10.68
C PRO A 156 -40.30 41.12 10.26
N ALA A 157 -39.22 40.53 9.82
CA ALA A 157 -39.23 39.12 9.45
C ALA A 157 -38.62 38.26 10.57
N PRO A 158 -39.28 37.18 11.02
CA PRO A 158 -38.65 36.25 11.92
C PRO A 158 -37.38 35.69 11.28
N LEU A 159 -36.33 35.56 12.09
CA LEU A 159 -35.06 34.97 11.62
C LEU A 159 -35.34 33.56 11.08
N PRO A 160 -34.68 33.16 9.99
CA PRO A 160 -34.88 31.82 9.45
C PRO A 160 -34.65 30.76 10.51
N PRO A 161 -35.51 29.71 10.59
CA PRO A 161 -35.39 28.68 11.62
C PRO A 161 -34.31 27.63 11.27
N TYR A 162 -33.33 28.03 10.48
CA TYR A 162 -32.24 27.11 10.09
C TYR A 162 -30.92 27.89 9.99
N ARG A 163 -29.83 27.12 10.07
CA ARG A 163 -28.45 27.57 9.83
C ARG A 163 -27.84 26.73 8.71
N VAL A 164 -26.99 27.36 7.92
CA VAL A 164 -26.26 26.73 6.81
C VAL A 164 -24.77 26.89 7.02
N LEU A 165 -23.97 26.07 6.33
CA LEU A 165 -22.52 26.14 6.44
C LEU A 165 -21.99 27.45 5.84
N THR A 166 -21.35 28.28 6.66
CA THR A 166 -20.75 29.55 6.25
C THR A 166 -19.23 29.52 6.23
N GLY A 167 -18.62 28.51 6.82
CA GLY A 167 -17.19 28.38 6.84
C GLY A 167 -16.74 27.21 7.69
N MET A 168 -15.42 27.06 7.73
CA MET A 168 -14.73 26.11 8.58
C MET A 168 -13.57 26.82 9.27
N ALA A 169 -13.17 26.31 10.44
CA ALA A 169 -12.00 26.81 11.16
C ALA A 169 -11.24 25.64 11.75
N ASP A 170 -9.91 25.69 11.67
CA ASP A 170 -9.07 24.67 12.28
C ASP A 170 -8.56 25.11 13.67
N ARG A 171 -7.84 24.23 14.34
CA ARG A 171 -7.28 24.49 15.68
C ARG A 171 -6.16 25.55 15.68
N PHE A 172 -5.69 25.99 14.53
CA PHE A 172 -4.62 26.98 14.38
C PHE A 172 -5.16 28.38 14.02
N GLY A 173 -6.49 28.54 13.98
CA GLY A 173 -7.12 29.78 13.62
C GLY A 173 -7.22 30.05 12.12
N ARG A 174 -6.82 29.11 11.28
CA ARG A 174 -7.02 29.22 9.84
C ARG A 174 -8.48 28.98 9.49
N THR A 175 -9.00 29.68 8.50
CA THR A 175 -10.41 29.61 8.13
C THR A 175 -10.58 29.34 6.63
N LEU A 176 -11.63 28.58 6.31
CA LEU A 176 -12.17 28.49 4.97
C LEU A 176 -13.52 29.21 5.00
N ALA A 177 -13.75 30.12 4.07
CA ALA A 177 -14.96 30.93 4.03
C ALA A 177 -15.77 30.66 2.77
N TYR A 178 -17.07 30.48 2.94
CA TYR A 178 -18.02 30.39 1.83
C TYR A 178 -18.70 31.73 1.67
N ARG A 179 -18.65 32.29 0.45
CA ARG A 179 -19.38 33.49 0.11
C ARG A 179 -20.71 33.10 -0.51
N ARG A 180 -21.81 33.56 0.12
CA ARG A 180 -23.17 33.31 -0.37
C ARG A 180 -23.75 34.60 -0.97
N GLU A 181 -24.52 34.42 -2.04
CA GLU A 181 -25.19 35.55 -2.69
C GLU A 181 -26.25 36.14 -1.79
N ALA A 182 -26.27 37.48 -1.69
CA ALA A 182 -27.19 38.20 -0.83
C ALA A 182 -28.56 38.44 -1.48
N ALA A 183 -28.65 38.48 -2.80
CA ALA A 183 -29.84 38.81 -3.51
C ALA A 183 -29.88 38.17 -4.94
N GLY A 184 -31.03 38.22 -5.59
CA GLY A 184 -31.21 37.69 -6.94
C GLY A 184 -31.65 36.23 -6.97
N ASP A 185 -31.57 35.62 -8.13
CA ASP A 185 -32.00 34.24 -8.37
C ASP A 185 -31.16 33.22 -7.61
N LEU A 186 -29.92 33.57 -7.26
CA LEU A 186 -28.97 32.71 -6.56
C LEU A 186 -28.85 33.06 -5.07
N ALA A 187 -29.78 33.83 -4.54
CA ALA A 187 -29.74 34.23 -3.12
C ALA A 187 -29.59 33.01 -2.19
N GLY A 188 -28.65 33.11 -1.25
CA GLY A 188 -28.37 32.05 -0.30
C GLY A 188 -27.43 30.94 -0.80
N GLU A 189 -27.12 30.92 -2.09
CA GLU A 189 -26.24 29.91 -2.67
C GLU A 189 -24.78 30.34 -2.60
N ILE A 190 -23.89 29.33 -2.50
CA ILE A 190 -22.43 29.54 -2.48
C ILE A 190 -21.95 29.82 -3.88
N THR A 191 -21.39 31.03 -4.13
CA THR A 191 -20.78 31.40 -5.41
C THR A 191 -19.28 31.64 -5.33
N GLY A 192 -18.73 31.69 -4.13
CA GLY A 192 -17.30 31.86 -3.90
C GLY A 192 -16.82 31.11 -2.70
N VAL A 193 -15.57 30.68 -2.74
CA VAL A 193 -14.89 29.99 -1.65
C VAL A 193 -13.48 30.54 -1.56
N THR A 194 -13.08 30.92 -0.32
CA THR A 194 -11.68 31.22 -0.01
C THR A 194 -11.16 30.10 0.90
N ASP A 195 -10.17 29.34 0.45
CA ASP A 195 -9.63 28.24 1.23
C ASP A 195 -8.65 28.73 2.32
N GLY A 196 -8.16 27.79 3.13
CA GLY A 196 -7.25 28.13 4.23
C GLY A 196 -5.88 28.63 3.78
N ALA A 197 -5.50 28.45 2.52
CA ALA A 197 -4.24 28.93 1.94
C ALA A 197 -4.41 30.30 1.24
N GLY A 198 -5.64 30.80 1.12
CA GLY A 198 -5.94 32.08 0.46
C GLY A 198 -6.27 31.97 -1.01
N ARG A 199 -6.45 30.77 -1.57
CA ARG A 199 -6.96 30.61 -2.93
C ARG A 199 -8.45 30.99 -2.96
N GLU A 200 -8.84 31.63 -4.05
CA GLU A 200 -10.24 32.01 -4.28
C GLU A 200 -10.81 31.23 -5.45
N PHE A 201 -11.95 30.60 -5.21
CA PHE A 201 -12.67 29.82 -6.20
C PHE A 201 -14.00 30.49 -6.50
N ARG A 202 -14.43 30.39 -7.74
CA ARG A 202 -15.76 30.82 -8.17
C ARG A 202 -16.58 29.62 -8.59
N LEU A 203 -17.77 29.48 -8.02
CA LEU A 203 -18.76 28.48 -8.38
C LEU A 203 -19.75 29.13 -9.33
N VAL A 204 -19.77 28.65 -10.56
CA VAL A 204 -20.72 29.10 -11.58
C VAL A 204 -21.97 28.23 -11.46
N LEU A 205 -23.07 28.86 -11.06
CA LEU A 205 -24.35 28.19 -10.87
C LEU A 205 -25.31 28.53 -12.01
N THR A 206 -26.21 27.60 -12.33
CA THR A 206 -27.26 27.80 -13.29
C THR A 206 -28.63 27.55 -12.67
N THR A 207 -29.65 28.34 -13.11
CA THR A 207 -31.03 28.07 -12.77
C THR A 207 -31.63 27.09 -13.76
N GLN A 208 -32.78 26.49 -13.40
CA GLN A 208 -33.48 25.60 -14.32
C GLN A 208 -33.93 26.34 -15.60
N ALA A 209 -34.38 27.58 -15.45
CA ALA A 209 -34.80 28.41 -16.59
C ALA A 209 -33.63 28.69 -17.55
N GLN A 210 -32.41 28.97 -17.02
CA GLN A 210 -31.24 29.18 -17.86
C GLN A 210 -30.83 27.93 -18.62
N ARG A 211 -30.88 26.77 -18.00
CA ARG A 211 -30.57 25.49 -18.66
C ARG A 211 -31.63 25.15 -19.72
N ALA A 212 -32.87 25.43 -19.44
CA ALA A 212 -33.97 25.25 -20.40
C ALA A 212 -33.84 26.14 -21.64
N GLU A 213 -33.47 27.41 -21.42
CA GLU A 213 -33.22 28.34 -22.51
C GLU A 213 -32.05 27.93 -23.39
N GLU A 214 -30.94 27.50 -22.74
CA GLU A 214 -29.78 27.02 -23.46
C GLU A 214 -30.07 25.77 -24.30
N ALA A 215 -30.87 24.85 -23.77
CA ALA A 215 -31.29 23.65 -24.49
C ALA A 215 -32.17 23.94 -25.71
N ARG A 216 -32.84 25.09 -25.72
CA ARG A 216 -33.69 25.54 -26.85
C ARG A 216 -32.90 26.23 -27.97
N LYS A 217 -31.64 26.65 -27.68
CA LYS A 217 -30.78 27.28 -28.69
C LYS A 217 -30.36 26.27 -29.74
N PRO A 218 -30.40 26.58 -31.03
CA PRO A 218 -29.88 25.67 -32.05
C PRO A 218 -28.40 25.49 -31.88
N HIS A 219 -27.92 24.26 -31.83
CA HIS A 219 -26.52 23.94 -31.79
C HIS A 219 -25.83 24.26 -33.12
N THR A 220 -25.29 25.45 -33.23
CA THR A 220 -24.53 25.89 -34.42
C THR A 220 -23.13 25.27 -34.49
N ALA A 221 -22.66 24.60 -33.43
CA ALA A 221 -21.32 24.07 -33.39
C ALA A 221 -21.15 22.62 -33.84
N SER A 222 -22.21 21.94 -34.24
CA SER A 222 -22.18 20.52 -34.60
C SER A 222 -22.10 20.25 -36.11
N LEU A 223 -21.58 21.20 -36.89
CA LEU A 223 -21.35 21.01 -38.33
C LEU A 223 -20.14 20.15 -38.68
N SER A 224 -19.45 19.56 -37.68
CA SER A 224 -18.23 18.83 -37.90
C SER A 224 -18.37 17.33 -38.11
N SER A 225 -19.56 16.76 -38.03
CA SER A 225 -19.77 15.33 -38.32
C SER A 225 -21.11 15.14 -39.06
N PRO A 226 -21.07 14.87 -40.38
CA PRO A 226 -22.27 14.59 -41.16
C PRO A 226 -22.95 13.26 -40.78
N ASP A 227 -22.33 12.40 -39.96
CA ASP A 227 -22.79 11.06 -39.68
C ASP A 227 -23.46 10.88 -38.31
N SER A 228 -23.54 11.92 -37.46
CA SER A 228 -24.31 11.83 -36.22
C SER A 228 -25.77 12.18 -36.49
N PRO A 229 -26.73 11.25 -36.30
CA PRO A 229 -28.14 11.55 -36.44
C PRO A 229 -28.54 12.62 -35.43
N ARG A 230 -28.92 13.79 -35.89
CA ARG A 230 -29.54 14.82 -35.06
C ARG A 230 -30.87 14.26 -34.54
N PRO A 231 -31.14 14.30 -33.23
CA PRO A 231 -32.47 14.03 -32.75
C PRO A 231 -33.45 15.00 -33.41
N LEU A 232 -34.44 14.48 -34.09
CA LEU A 232 -35.45 15.22 -34.83
C LEU A 232 -36.34 16.11 -33.96
N SER A 233 -36.23 16.00 -32.64
CA SER A 233 -36.88 16.88 -31.67
C SER A 233 -35.90 17.14 -30.52
N ALA A 234 -35.58 18.40 -30.25
CA ALA A 234 -34.93 18.78 -29.01
C ALA A 234 -35.84 18.30 -27.85
N PRO A 235 -35.34 17.50 -26.88
CA PRO A 235 -36.15 17.16 -25.73
C PRO A 235 -36.62 18.45 -25.08
N SER A 236 -37.94 18.53 -24.76
CA SER A 236 -38.51 19.69 -24.07
C SER A 236 -37.87 19.77 -22.67
N PHE A 237 -37.02 20.76 -22.49
CA PHE A 237 -36.38 21.02 -21.20
C PHE A 237 -37.37 21.83 -20.32
N PRO A 238 -37.84 21.35 -19.18
CA PRO A 238 -38.81 22.09 -18.39
C PRO A 238 -38.14 23.34 -17.77
N ASP A 239 -38.89 24.45 -17.67
CA ASP A 239 -38.40 25.68 -17.05
C ASP A 239 -38.34 25.57 -15.50
N THR A 240 -39.19 24.73 -14.92
CA THR A 240 -39.30 24.52 -13.48
C THR A 240 -39.24 23.03 -13.16
N LEU A 241 -38.76 22.71 -12.03
CA LEU A 241 -38.74 21.34 -11.52
C LEU A 241 -39.92 21.13 -10.56
N PRO A 242 -40.55 19.95 -10.57
CA PRO A 242 -41.60 19.65 -9.62
C PRO A 242 -41.00 19.62 -8.20
N GLY A 243 -41.69 20.30 -7.27
CA GLY A 243 -41.44 20.09 -5.85
C GLY A 243 -41.93 18.69 -5.49
N THR A 244 -41.09 17.84 -4.89
CA THR A 244 -41.39 16.43 -4.84
C THR A 244 -41.11 15.78 -3.51
N GLU A 245 -41.31 14.46 -3.52
CA GLU A 245 -40.89 13.50 -2.51
C GLU A 245 -39.49 13.77 -1.91
N TYR A 246 -38.63 14.51 -2.60
CA TYR A 246 -37.25 14.84 -2.21
C TYR A 246 -37.12 16.19 -1.49
N GLY A 247 -38.21 16.80 -1.04
CA GLY A 247 -38.18 18.14 -0.49
C GLY A 247 -38.17 19.24 -1.55
N ALA A 248 -37.90 20.49 -1.14
CA ALA A 248 -37.86 21.61 -2.04
C ALA A 248 -36.68 21.54 -3.00
N ASP A 249 -36.91 21.75 -4.27
CA ASP A 249 -35.88 21.84 -5.29
C ASP A 249 -35.96 23.20 -5.98
N SER A 250 -34.93 24.07 -5.72
CA SER A 250 -34.85 25.39 -6.35
C SER A 250 -34.45 25.32 -7.82
N GLY A 251 -33.98 24.16 -8.30
CA GLY A 251 -33.47 24.01 -9.65
C GLY A 251 -32.06 24.57 -9.87
N ILE A 252 -31.43 25.13 -8.85
CA ILE A 252 -30.07 25.67 -8.94
C ILE A 252 -29.05 24.54 -8.93
N ARG A 253 -28.15 24.57 -9.91
CA ARG A 253 -27.11 23.51 -10.11
C ARG A 253 -25.75 24.13 -10.37
N LEU A 254 -24.73 23.41 -9.95
CA LEU A 254 -23.33 23.77 -10.21
C LEU A 254 -22.98 23.44 -11.66
N SER A 255 -22.46 24.41 -12.39
CA SER A 255 -22.03 24.24 -13.79
C SER A 255 -20.53 24.09 -13.90
N ALA A 256 -19.78 24.91 -13.18
CA ALA A 256 -18.31 24.90 -13.26
C ALA A 256 -17.71 25.51 -12.01
N VAL A 257 -16.46 25.15 -11.75
CA VAL A 257 -15.66 25.76 -10.70
C VAL A 257 -14.36 26.30 -11.31
N TRP A 258 -14.10 27.60 -11.06
CA TRP A 258 -12.91 28.28 -11.53
C TRP A 258 -11.99 28.64 -10.37
N LEU A 259 -10.70 28.54 -10.59
CA LEU A 259 -9.71 29.14 -9.70
C LEU A 259 -9.49 30.59 -10.13
N MET A 260 -9.89 31.56 -9.29
CA MET A 260 -9.85 32.98 -9.59
C MET A 260 -8.61 33.70 -9.04
N HIS A 261 -8.05 33.17 -7.98
CA HIS A 261 -6.85 33.72 -7.33
C HIS A 261 -6.04 32.62 -6.68
N ASP A 262 -4.73 32.67 -6.88
CA ASP A 262 -3.76 31.78 -6.23
C ASP A 262 -2.60 32.64 -5.74
N PRO A 263 -2.37 32.73 -4.42
CA PRO A 263 -1.32 33.59 -3.88
C PRO A 263 0.10 33.32 -4.38
N GLU A 264 0.40 32.08 -4.76
CA GLU A 264 1.72 31.67 -5.26
C GLU A 264 1.82 31.76 -6.79
N TYR A 265 0.70 31.80 -7.49
CA TYR A 265 0.63 31.82 -8.94
C TYR A 265 -0.37 32.90 -9.44
N PRO A 266 -0.23 34.17 -9.00
CA PRO A 266 -1.23 35.20 -9.32
C PRO A 266 -1.31 35.52 -10.81
N GLU A 267 -0.20 35.32 -11.54
CA GLU A 267 -0.11 35.58 -12.97
C GLU A 267 -0.26 34.32 -13.83
N ASN A 268 -0.44 33.14 -13.20
CA ASN A 268 -0.49 31.86 -13.89
C ASN A 268 -1.70 31.04 -13.48
N LEU A 269 -2.87 31.64 -13.57
CA LEU A 269 -4.14 30.95 -13.27
C LEU A 269 -4.54 30.04 -14.41
N PRO A 270 -5.24 28.93 -14.15
CA PRO A 270 -5.77 28.07 -15.19
C PRO A 270 -6.72 28.83 -16.11
N ALA A 271 -6.59 28.65 -17.42
CA ALA A 271 -7.45 29.28 -18.42
C ALA A 271 -8.80 28.56 -18.60
N ALA A 272 -8.94 27.37 -18.02
CA ALA A 272 -10.14 26.56 -18.08
C ALA A 272 -10.66 26.29 -16.65
N PRO A 273 -11.97 25.97 -16.51
CA PRO A 273 -12.48 25.59 -15.20
C PRO A 273 -11.83 24.30 -14.71
N LEU A 274 -11.71 24.16 -13.39
CA LEU A 274 -11.12 22.99 -12.77
C LEU A 274 -12.01 21.76 -12.89
N VAL A 275 -13.31 21.97 -12.93
CA VAL A 275 -14.33 20.93 -13.11
C VAL A 275 -15.58 21.53 -13.70
N CYS A 276 -16.27 20.75 -14.55
CA CYS A 276 -17.55 21.12 -15.15
C CYS A 276 -18.56 20.01 -14.98
N TYR A 277 -19.84 20.38 -15.05
CA TYR A 277 -20.95 19.46 -14.84
C TYR A 277 -22.03 19.65 -15.91
N ASP A 278 -22.61 18.54 -16.37
CA ASP A 278 -23.79 18.54 -17.23
C ASP A 278 -25.00 17.97 -16.50
N TRP A 279 -26.19 18.37 -16.94
CA TRP A 279 -27.46 18.10 -16.27
C TRP A 279 -28.46 17.48 -17.22
N THR A 280 -29.30 16.59 -16.69
CA THR A 280 -30.45 16.10 -17.44
C THR A 280 -31.55 17.18 -17.50
N PRO A 281 -32.56 17.05 -18.40
CA PRO A 281 -33.71 17.98 -18.42
C PRO A 281 -34.43 18.07 -17.08
N ARG A 282 -34.39 17.00 -16.26
CA ARG A 282 -35.04 16.98 -14.93
C ARG A 282 -34.14 17.50 -13.81
N GLY A 283 -32.95 18.07 -14.12
CA GLY A 283 -32.05 18.62 -13.14
C GLY A 283 -31.23 17.59 -12.41
N GLU A 284 -31.08 16.41 -12.97
CA GLU A 284 -30.22 15.34 -12.41
C GLU A 284 -28.81 15.46 -12.97
N LEU A 285 -27.80 15.11 -12.15
CA LEU A 285 -26.41 15.17 -12.60
C LEU A 285 -26.14 14.12 -13.68
N ALA A 286 -25.83 14.57 -14.88
CA ALA A 286 -25.60 13.68 -16.02
C ALA A 286 -24.15 13.33 -16.24
N ALA A 287 -23.24 14.28 -16.09
CA ALA A 287 -21.81 14.08 -16.39
C ALA A 287 -20.92 15.01 -15.60
N VAL A 288 -19.68 14.56 -15.40
CA VAL A 288 -18.62 15.33 -14.77
C VAL A 288 -17.41 15.35 -15.70
N TYR A 289 -16.87 16.54 -15.92
CA TYR A 289 -15.70 16.79 -16.77
C TYR A 289 -14.56 17.33 -15.92
N ASP A 290 -13.34 16.83 -16.14
CA ASP A 290 -12.16 17.34 -15.48
C ASP A 290 -11.63 18.63 -16.15
N ARG A 291 -10.51 19.15 -15.67
CA ARG A 291 -9.90 20.37 -16.20
C ARG A 291 -9.43 20.25 -17.66
N SER A 292 -9.26 19.06 -18.17
CA SER A 292 -8.92 18.81 -19.57
C SER A 292 -10.13 18.84 -20.49
N GLY A 293 -11.33 18.90 -19.95
CA GLY A 293 -12.57 18.76 -20.69
C GLY A 293 -12.98 17.33 -20.98
N THR A 294 -12.28 16.35 -20.42
CA THR A 294 -12.59 14.94 -20.57
C THR A 294 -13.75 14.55 -19.66
N GLN A 295 -14.74 13.85 -20.21
CA GLN A 295 -15.84 13.30 -19.42
C GLN A 295 -15.34 12.17 -18.54
N MET A 296 -15.29 12.42 -17.22
CA MET A 296 -14.79 11.47 -16.25
C MET A 296 -15.86 10.55 -15.71
N ARG A 297 -17.11 11.04 -15.66
CA ARG A 297 -18.26 10.31 -15.14
C ARG A 297 -19.47 10.56 -15.98
N HIS A 298 -20.32 9.55 -16.08
CA HIS A 298 -21.65 9.66 -16.67
C HIS A 298 -22.67 8.90 -15.82
N PHE A 299 -23.86 9.50 -15.63
CA PHE A 299 -24.92 8.95 -14.80
C PHE A 299 -26.22 8.87 -15.56
N THR A 300 -26.97 7.80 -15.36
CA THR A 300 -28.28 7.55 -15.96
C THR A 300 -29.31 7.33 -14.85
N TYR A 301 -30.45 7.91 -15.00
CA TYR A 301 -31.53 7.87 -14.00
C TYR A 301 -32.79 7.22 -14.52
N ASP A 302 -33.64 6.77 -13.58
CA ASP A 302 -34.92 6.16 -13.87
C ASP A 302 -35.86 7.15 -14.55
N ASP A 303 -36.59 6.70 -15.55
CA ASP A 303 -37.53 7.56 -16.29
C ASP A 303 -38.72 7.99 -15.43
N LYS A 304 -39.14 7.17 -14.49
CA LYS A 304 -40.32 7.43 -13.66
C LYS A 304 -39.96 8.15 -12.36
N TYR A 305 -38.87 7.75 -11.74
CA TYR A 305 -38.46 8.29 -10.42
C TYR A 305 -37.24 9.18 -10.57
N ARG A 306 -37.42 10.48 -10.46
CA ARG A 306 -36.38 11.47 -10.62
C ARG A 306 -35.28 11.27 -9.54
N GLY A 307 -34.03 11.32 -9.95
CA GLY A 307 -32.88 11.18 -9.07
C GLY A 307 -32.53 9.75 -8.69
N ARG A 308 -33.31 8.76 -9.13
CA ARG A 308 -32.99 7.35 -8.90
C ARG A 308 -31.99 6.89 -9.94
N MET A 309 -30.74 6.63 -9.53
CA MET A 309 -29.67 6.23 -10.44
C MET A 309 -29.86 4.78 -10.88
N VAL A 310 -29.95 4.57 -12.20
CA VAL A 310 -30.04 3.21 -12.78
C VAL A 310 -28.78 2.81 -13.50
N GLY A 311 -27.83 3.72 -13.68
CA GLY A 311 -26.56 3.40 -14.29
C GLY A 311 -25.50 4.46 -14.02
N HIS A 312 -24.24 4.04 -14.03
CA HIS A 312 -23.11 4.97 -14.01
C HIS A 312 -21.91 4.33 -14.67
N ARG A 313 -21.00 5.17 -15.16
CA ARG A 313 -19.73 4.70 -15.71
C ARG A 313 -18.62 5.69 -15.43
N TYR A 314 -17.42 5.16 -15.30
CA TYR A 314 -16.18 5.92 -15.32
C TYR A 314 -15.66 6.04 -16.75
N ALA A 315 -14.83 7.05 -17.02
CA ALA A 315 -14.22 7.23 -18.34
C ALA A 315 -13.54 5.93 -18.81
N GLY A 316 -13.83 5.54 -20.05
CA GLY A 316 -13.26 4.33 -20.65
C GLY A 316 -13.68 2.99 -20.05
N ARG A 317 -14.68 2.99 -19.15
CA ARG A 317 -15.20 1.79 -18.50
C ARG A 317 -16.62 1.48 -18.95
N PRO A 318 -17.08 0.23 -18.86
CA PRO A 318 -18.46 -0.13 -19.12
C PRO A 318 -19.41 0.46 -18.08
N GLU A 319 -20.66 0.59 -18.46
CA GLU A 319 -21.70 1.08 -17.56
C GLU A 319 -22.15 -0.01 -16.58
N MET A 320 -22.20 0.32 -15.28
CA MET A 320 -22.84 -0.49 -14.26
C MET A 320 -24.30 -0.10 -14.15
N ARG A 321 -25.18 -1.08 -14.06
CA ARG A 321 -26.64 -0.86 -14.07
C ARG A 321 -27.27 -1.41 -12.80
N TYR A 322 -28.40 -0.79 -12.41
CA TYR A 322 -29.13 -1.12 -11.19
C TYR A 322 -30.63 -1.25 -11.50
N ARG A 323 -31.24 -2.26 -10.91
CA ARG A 323 -32.70 -2.44 -10.96
C ARG A 323 -33.25 -2.38 -9.54
N TYR A 324 -34.40 -1.75 -9.38
CA TYR A 324 -35.05 -1.50 -8.11
C TYR A 324 -36.37 -2.25 -8.01
N ASP A 325 -36.80 -2.57 -6.79
CA ASP A 325 -38.15 -3.08 -6.51
C ASP A 325 -39.14 -1.91 -6.35
N ASP A 326 -40.40 -2.27 -6.06
CA ASP A 326 -41.48 -1.26 -5.88
C ASP A 326 -41.30 -0.40 -4.63
N ALA A 327 -40.51 -0.87 -3.66
CA ALA A 327 -40.17 -0.11 -2.47
C ALA A 327 -38.92 0.79 -2.68
N GLY A 328 -38.34 0.80 -3.89
CA GLY A 328 -37.14 1.61 -4.22
C GLY A 328 -35.86 1.04 -3.68
N ARG A 329 -35.81 -0.25 -3.37
CA ARG A 329 -34.57 -0.92 -2.96
C ARG A 329 -33.92 -1.60 -4.17
N VAL A 330 -32.59 -1.59 -4.23
CA VAL A 330 -31.85 -2.27 -5.29
C VAL A 330 -32.02 -3.78 -5.15
N VAL A 331 -32.53 -4.43 -6.17
CA VAL A 331 -32.67 -5.89 -6.23
C VAL A 331 -31.63 -6.52 -7.14
N GLU A 332 -31.05 -5.77 -8.03
CA GLU A 332 -30.06 -6.28 -8.97
C GLU A 332 -29.02 -5.22 -9.32
N GLN A 333 -27.76 -5.61 -9.29
CA GLN A 333 -26.64 -4.82 -9.79
C GLN A 333 -26.00 -5.60 -10.93
N LEU A 334 -25.99 -5.04 -12.11
CA LEU A 334 -25.41 -5.65 -13.30
C LEU A 334 -24.06 -5.01 -13.63
N ASN A 335 -23.05 -5.86 -13.69
CA ASN A 335 -21.72 -5.50 -14.10
C ASN A 335 -21.33 -6.35 -15.31
N PRO A 336 -21.22 -5.76 -16.52
CA PRO A 336 -21.02 -6.53 -17.76
C PRO A 336 -19.76 -7.39 -17.80
N ALA A 337 -18.69 -7.01 -17.06
CA ALA A 337 -17.41 -7.68 -17.13
C ALA A 337 -16.92 -8.18 -15.76
N GLY A 338 -17.72 -8.08 -14.71
CA GLY A 338 -17.37 -8.49 -13.37
C GLY A 338 -18.50 -9.20 -12.66
N LEU A 339 -18.46 -9.22 -11.32
CA LEU A 339 -19.53 -9.78 -10.52
C LEU A 339 -20.78 -8.93 -10.58
N SER A 340 -21.89 -9.57 -10.88
CA SER A 340 -23.23 -9.00 -10.71
C SER A 340 -23.86 -9.58 -9.45
N TYR A 341 -24.77 -8.82 -8.85
CA TYR A 341 -25.36 -9.18 -7.56
C TYR A 341 -26.87 -9.10 -7.61
N ARG A 342 -27.53 -9.99 -6.86
CA ARG A 342 -28.97 -9.96 -6.61
C ARG A 342 -29.21 -9.86 -5.13
N TYR A 343 -30.17 -9.02 -4.74
CA TYR A 343 -30.51 -8.75 -3.34
C TYR A 343 -31.93 -9.17 -3.07
N GLN A 344 -32.14 -9.91 -2.00
CA GLN A 344 -33.45 -10.31 -1.53
C GLN A 344 -33.62 -9.80 -0.10
N TYR A 345 -34.64 -8.99 0.13
CA TYR A 345 -34.92 -8.35 1.40
C TYR A 345 -36.05 -9.06 2.12
N GLU A 346 -35.80 -9.45 3.35
CA GLU A 346 -36.83 -9.95 4.26
C GLU A 346 -36.81 -9.08 5.53
N GLN A 347 -37.73 -9.28 6.45
CA GLN A 347 -37.88 -8.39 7.61
C GLN A 347 -36.63 -8.32 8.49
N ASP A 348 -35.96 -9.44 8.72
CA ASP A 348 -34.83 -9.60 9.63
C ASP A 348 -33.55 -10.02 8.94
N ARG A 349 -33.55 -10.19 7.63
CA ARG A 349 -32.39 -10.65 6.90
C ARG A 349 -32.36 -10.19 5.45
N ILE A 350 -31.14 -10.13 4.93
CA ILE A 350 -30.90 -9.76 3.54
C ILE A 350 -29.99 -10.82 2.93
N THR A 351 -30.42 -11.37 1.79
CA THR A 351 -29.64 -12.34 1.04
C THR A 351 -29.02 -11.69 -0.15
N VAL A 352 -27.68 -11.79 -0.27
CA VAL A 352 -26.91 -11.28 -1.39
C VAL A 352 -26.35 -12.45 -2.16
N THR A 353 -26.71 -12.59 -3.44
CA THR A 353 -26.24 -13.66 -4.32
C THR A 353 -25.49 -13.04 -5.49
N ASP A 354 -24.25 -13.45 -5.73
CA ASP A 354 -23.47 -12.97 -6.87
C ASP A 354 -23.66 -13.85 -8.11
N SER A 355 -23.05 -13.44 -9.21
CA SER A 355 -23.16 -14.14 -10.50
C SER A 355 -22.41 -15.47 -10.55
N LEU A 356 -21.60 -15.79 -9.54
CA LEU A 356 -20.98 -17.10 -9.35
C LEU A 356 -21.84 -18.00 -8.43
N ASN A 357 -23.07 -17.57 -8.11
CA ASN A 357 -23.99 -18.27 -7.19
C ASN A 357 -23.49 -18.37 -5.75
N ARG A 358 -22.59 -17.52 -5.38
CA ARG A 358 -22.15 -17.41 -3.99
C ARG A 358 -23.17 -16.60 -3.20
N ARG A 359 -23.57 -17.12 -2.07
CA ARG A 359 -24.67 -16.59 -1.27
C ARG A 359 -24.20 -16.15 0.10
N GLU A 360 -24.52 -14.92 0.46
CA GLU A 360 -24.23 -14.34 1.76
C GLU A 360 -25.55 -13.88 2.39
N VAL A 361 -25.78 -14.20 3.65
CA VAL A 361 -26.99 -13.81 4.37
C VAL A 361 -26.61 -12.93 5.55
N LEU A 362 -27.20 -11.73 5.57
CA LEU A 362 -27.01 -10.75 6.63
C LEU A 362 -28.24 -10.76 7.53
N HIS A 363 -28.07 -11.16 8.80
CA HIS A 363 -29.13 -11.07 9.79
C HIS A 363 -29.03 -9.75 10.53
N THR A 364 -30.13 -9.02 10.62
CA THR A 364 -30.17 -7.65 11.14
C THR A 364 -31.07 -7.53 12.35
N GLU A 365 -30.73 -6.58 13.21
CA GLU A 365 -31.58 -6.11 14.30
C GLU A 365 -31.70 -4.58 14.24
N GLY A 366 -32.81 -4.06 14.80
CA GLY A 366 -33.09 -2.64 14.82
C GLY A 366 -34.09 -2.19 13.77
N GLY A 367 -34.61 -0.98 13.90
CA GLY A 367 -35.53 -0.36 12.96
C GLY A 367 -34.82 0.34 11.80
N ALA A 368 -35.60 0.80 10.80
CA ALA A 368 -35.10 1.51 9.62
C ALA A 368 -34.07 2.61 10.00
N GLY A 369 -32.93 2.65 9.36
CA GLY A 369 -31.85 3.60 9.66
C GLY A 369 -30.95 3.23 10.83
N LEU A 370 -31.39 2.32 11.71
CA LEU A 370 -30.64 1.82 12.86
C LEU A 370 -30.36 0.31 12.75
N LYS A 371 -30.63 -0.28 11.60
CA LYS A 371 -30.32 -1.70 11.37
C LYS A 371 -28.84 -1.97 11.46
N ARG A 372 -28.49 -3.03 12.20
CA ARG A 372 -27.11 -3.49 12.34
C ARG A 372 -27.03 -4.98 12.05
N VAL A 373 -25.96 -5.40 11.41
CA VAL A 373 -25.71 -6.81 11.13
C VAL A 373 -25.21 -7.48 12.41
N VAL A 374 -25.99 -8.40 12.96
CA VAL A 374 -25.64 -9.14 14.17
C VAL A 374 -25.13 -10.54 13.87
N LYS A 375 -25.47 -11.08 12.70
CA LYS A 375 -25.02 -12.40 12.25
C LYS A 375 -24.85 -12.38 10.75
N LYS A 376 -23.78 -13.00 10.28
CA LYS A 376 -23.48 -13.09 8.87
C LYS A 376 -23.20 -14.54 8.49
N GLU A 377 -23.99 -15.09 7.55
CA GLU A 377 -23.72 -16.38 6.94
C GLU A 377 -22.89 -16.16 5.68
N LEU A 378 -21.68 -16.72 5.66
CA LEU A 378 -20.75 -16.55 4.55
C LEU A 378 -21.06 -17.57 3.43
N ALA A 379 -20.44 -17.36 2.27
CA ALA A 379 -20.67 -18.16 1.08
C ALA A 379 -20.31 -19.66 1.24
N ASP A 380 -19.42 -20.00 2.17
CA ASP A 380 -19.05 -21.37 2.51
C ASP A 380 -19.95 -22.01 3.58
N GLY A 381 -20.98 -21.29 4.04
CA GLY A 381 -21.87 -21.73 5.09
C GLY A 381 -21.40 -21.41 6.50
N SER A 382 -20.21 -20.88 6.67
CA SER A 382 -19.71 -20.45 7.98
C SER A 382 -20.45 -19.21 8.49
N VAL A 383 -20.48 -19.01 9.80
CA VAL A 383 -21.26 -17.96 10.44
C VAL A 383 -20.39 -17.12 11.36
N THR A 384 -20.54 -15.81 11.25
CA THR A 384 -19.89 -14.84 12.17
C THR A 384 -20.96 -14.04 12.90
N HIS A 385 -20.61 -13.52 14.07
CA HIS A 385 -21.51 -12.71 14.91
C HIS A 385 -20.87 -11.40 15.29
N SER A 386 -21.68 -10.37 15.46
CA SER A 386 -21.27 -9.06 15.94
C SER A 386 -22.18 -8.60 17.07
N GLY A 387 -21.61 -8.03 18.14
CA GLY A 387 -22.34 -7.48 19.27
C GLY A 387 -22.13 -5.98 19.37
N TYR A 388 -23.17 -5.25 19.81
CA TYR A 388 -23.18 -3.81 19.87
C TYR A 388 -23.65 -3.32 21.24
N ASP A 389 -23.22 -2.13 21.64
CA ASP A 389 -23.72 -1.47 22.83
C ASP A 389 -25.06 -0.72 22.55
N ALA A 390 -25.60 -0.04 23.57
CA ALA A 390 -26.85 0.70 23.43
C ALA A 390 -26.74 1.89 22.47
N ALA A 391 -25.55 2.43 22.26
CA ALA A 391 -25.30 3.48 21.25
C ALA A 391 -25.03 2.93 19.86
N GLY A 392 -25.04 1.62 19.70
CA GLY A 392 -24.80 0.93 18.44
C GLY A 392 -23.34 0.81 18.04
N ARG A 393 -22.41 0.95 18.98
CA ARG A 393 -20.99 0.79 18.73
C ARG A 393 -20.59 -0.66 18.91
N LEU A 394 -19.66 -1.15 18.06
CA LEU A 394 -19.21 -2.54 18.07
C LEU A 394 -18.46 -2.85 19.37
N THR A 395 -18.94 -3.86 20.12
CA THR A 395 -18.33 -4.29 21.38
C THR A 395 -17.79 -5.70 21.34
N ALA A 396 -18.21 -6.51 20.36
CA ALA A 396 -17.74 -7.89 20.25
C ALA A 396 -17.85 -8.37 18.82
N GLN A 397 -16.92 -9.26 18.44
CA GLN A 397 -16.97 -9.99 17.19
C GLN A 397 -16.67 -11.46 17.47
N THR A 398 -17.47 -12.36 16.89
CA THR A 398 -17.28 -13.79 16.94
C THR A 398 -16.96 -14.29 15.55
N ASP A 399 -15.82 -14.91 15.36
CA ASP A 399 -15.40 -15.45 14.07
C ASP A 399 -16.12 -16.76 13.72
N ALA A 400 -15.84 -17.29 12.54
CA ALA A 400 -16.48 -18.50 12.04
C ALA A 400 -16.17 -19.75 12.87
N ALA A 401 -15.09 -19.74 13.65
CA ALA A 401 -14.74 -20.82 14.58
C ALA A 401 -15.42 -20.67 15.95
N GLY A 402 -16.22 -19.65 16.15
CA GLY A 402 -16.90 -19.38 17.42
C GLY A 402 -16.04 -18.64 18.43
N ARG A 403 -14.87 -18.15 18.04
CA ARG A 403 -13.97 -17.42 18.94
C ARG A 403 -14.36 -15.96 19.00
N ARG A 404 -14.43 -15.43 20.22
CA ARG A 404 -14.95 -14.09 20.49
C ARG A 404 -13.84 -13.13 20.86
N THR A 405 -13.79 -11.99 20.19
CA THR A 405 -12.97 -10.82 20.53
C THR A 405 -13.88 -9.76 21.13
N GLU A 406 -13.47 -9.19 22.26
CA GLU A 406 -14.24 -8.17 22.95
C GLU A 406 -13.51 -6.82 22.91
N TYR A 407 -14.29 -5.75 22.73
CA TYR A 407 -13.80 -4.37 22.70
C TYR A 407 -14.40 -3.61 23.87
N GLY A 408 -13.54 -3.12 24.76
CA GLY A 408 -13.95 -2.17 25.79
C GLY A 408 -13.95 -0.77 25.19
N LEU A 409 -15.01 -0.02 25.44
CA LEU A 409 -15.17 1.33 24.90
C LEU A 409 -15.36 2.34 26.02
N ASN A 410 -14.84 3.57 25.80
CA ASN A 410 -15.20 4.69 26.63
C ASN A 410 -16.69 4.98 26.46
N VAL A 411 -17.40 5.10 27.55
CA VAL A 411 -18.88 5.24 27.57
C VAL A 411 -19.34 6.50 26.83
N VAL A 412 -18.55 7.54 26.87
CA VAL A 412 -18.90 8.85 26.25
C VAL A 412 -18.38 8.91 24.82
N SER A 413 -17.04 8.82 24.65
CA SER A 413 -16.41 9.04 23.34
C SER A 413 -16.54 7.88 22.37
N GLY A 414 -16.70 6.65 22.88
CA GLY A 414 -16.68 5.45 22.08
C GLY A 414 -15.27 4.99 21.67
N ASP A 415 -14.23 5.65 22.15
CA ASP A 415 -12.85 5.24 21.90
C ASP A 415 -12.56 3.88 22.54
N ILE A 416 -11.81 3.05 21.83
CA ILE A 416 -11.44 1.73 22.32
C ILE A 416 -10.47 1.89 23.47
N THR A 417 -10.81 1.35 24.64
CA THR A 417 -9.94 1.34 25.82
C THR A 417 -9.20 0.04 26.00
N ASP A 418 -9.77 -1.05 25.51
CA ASP A 418 -9.13 -2.37 25.56
C ASP A 418 -9.68 -3.29 24.50
N ILE A 419 -8.84 -4.22 24.07
CA ILE A 419 -9.22 -5.32 23.18
C ILE A 419 -8.81 -6.61 23.87
N THR A 420 -9.77 -7.52 24.07
CA THR A 420 -9.52 -8.84 24.64
C THR A 420 -9.70 -9.88 23.56
N THR A 421 -8.63 -10.64 23.29
CA THR A 421 -8.63 -11.71 22.30
C THR A 421 -9.37 -12.94 22.84
N PRO A 422 -9.76 -13.92 22.00
CA PRO A 422 -10.46 -15.12 22.45
C PRO A 422 -9.70 -15.95 23.49
N ASP A 423 -8.37 -15.92 23.48
CA ASP A 423 -7.51 -16.60 24.47
C ASP A 423 -7.21 -15.75 25.71
N GLY A 424 -7.82 -14.58 25.82
CA GLY A 424 -7.73 -13.71 27.01
C GLY A 424 -6.58 -12.73 27.02
N ARG A 425 -5.83 -12.59 25.93
CA ARG A 425 -4.77 -11.56 25.82
C ARG A 425 -5.41 -10.20 25.70
N GLU A 426 -4.84 -9.21 26.37
CA GLU A 426 -5.41 -7.88 26.46
C GLU A 426 -4.46 -6.80 25.93
N THR A 427 -4.98 -5.93 25.08
CA THR A 427 -4.30 -4.70 24.65
C THR A 427 -5.05 -3.52 25.24
N LYS A 428 -4.34 -2.60 25.89
CA LYS A 428 -4.94 -1.41 26.53
C LYS A 428 -4.54 -0.13 25.82
N PHE A 429 -5.48 0.77 25.71
CA PHE A 429 -5.33 2.07 25.05
C PHE A 429 -5.62 3.17 26.04
N TYR A 430 -4.76 4.17 26.07
CA TYR A 430 -4.90 5.34 26.97
C TYR A 430 -4.96 6.62 26.15
N TYR A 431 -5.76 7.57 26.64
CA TYR A 431 -6.03 8.81 25.93
C TYR A 431 -5.87 10.00 26.87
N ASN A 432 -5.55 11.18 26.30
CA ASN A 432 -5.55 12.43 27.05
C ASN A 432 -6.95 13.06 27.08
N ASP A 433 -7.07 14.25 27.68
CA ASP A 433 -8.34 14.97 27.77
C ASP A 433 -8.91 15.36 26.39
N GLY A 434 -8.06 15.52 25.38
CA GLY A 434 -8.44 15.79 24.00
C GLY A 434 -8.75 14.55 23.17
N ASN A 435 -8.91 13.38 23.80
CA ASN A 435 -9.16 12.10 23.16
C ASN A 435 -8.08 11.68 22.17
N GLN A 436 -6.85 12.11 22.39
CA GLN A 436 -5.70 11.69 21.61
C GLN A 436 -5.00 10.51 22.30
N LEU A 437 -4.60 9.51 21.49
CA LEU A 437 -3.95 8.32 22.00
C LEU A 437 -2.58 8.68 22.58
N THR A 438 -2.37 8.39 23.87
CA THR A 438 -1.11 8.66 24.57
C THR A 438 -0.28 7.42 24.83
N ALA A 439 -0.91 6.25 24.93
CA ALA A 439 -0.19 5.01 25.19
C ALA A 439 -0.99 3.80 24.69
N VAL A 440 -0.25 2.77 24.27
CA VAL A 440 -0.79 1.45 23.96
C VAL A 440 0.07 0.43 24.70
N VAL A 441 -0.56 -0.40 25.54
CA VAL A 441 0.10 -1.49 26.22
C VAL A 441 -0.32 -2.79 25.54
N SER A 442 0.64 -3.47 24.90
CA SER A 442 0.39 -4.73 24.22
C SER A 442 0.34 -5.92 25.18
N PRO A 443 -0.16 -7.09 24.72
CA PRO A 443 -0.28 -8.26 25.60
C PRO A 443 1.03 -8.75 26.19
N ASP A 444 2.16 -8.45 25.56
CA ASP A 444 3.50 -8.78 26.07
C ASP A 444 3.99 -7.82 27.18
N GLY A 445 3.18 -6.82 27.54
CA GLY A 445 3.49 -5.83 28.56
C GLY A 445 4.32 -4.65 28.08
N LEU A 446 4.70 -4.61 26.81
CA LEU A 446 5.45 -3.49 26.25
C LEU A 446 4.51 -2.33 25.93
N GLU A 447 5.01 -1.11 26.15
CA GLU A 447 4.24 0.10 26.02
C GLU A 447 4.85 1.01 24.94
N SER A 448 4.00 1.53 24.05
CA SER A 448 4.34 2.63 23.18
C SER A 448 3.66 3.90 23.70
N ARG A 449 4.30 5.06 23.52
CA ARG A 449 3.81 6.34 24.03
C ARG A 449 3.85 7.44 23.00
N ARG A 450 2.94 8.40 23.17
CA ARG A 450 2.88 9.63 22.37
C ARG A 450 2.65 10.80 23.31
N GLU A 451 3.36 11.90 23.05
CA GLU A 451 3.18 13.15 23.77
C GLU A 451 2.77 14.24 22.79
N TYR A 452 1.93 15.14 23.26
CA TYR A 452 1.39 16.23 22.45
C TYR A 452 1.66 17.56 23.14
N ASP A 453 1.79 18.62 22.32
CA ASP A 453 1.90 19.99 22.84
C ASP A 453 0.51 20.54 23.18
N GLU A 454 0.48 21.81 23.62
CA GLU A 454 -0.77 22.46 24.00
C GLU A 454 -1.78 22.55 22.85
N PRO A 455 -1.42 22.90 21.61
CA PRO A 455 -2.35 22.85 20.49
C PRO A 455 -2.75 21.43 20.05
N GLY A 456 -2.16 20.40 20.64
CA GLY A 456 -2.47 19.01 20.31
C GLY A 456 -1.63 18.42 19.20
N ARG A 457 -0.49 19.01 18.84
CA ARG A 457 0.43 18.47 17.85
C ARG A 457 1.34 17.43 18.50
N LEU A 458 1.66 16.39 17.75
CA LEU A 458 2.57 15.34 18.22
C LEU A 458 3.99 15.91 18.39
N VAL A 459 4.55 15.84 19.60
CA VAL A 459 5.91 16.32 19.88
C VAL A 459 6.89 15.18 20.17
N SER A 460 6.41 14.03 20.60
CA SER A 460 7.26 12.85 20.75
C SER A 460 6.48 11.57 20.53
N GLU A 461 7.18 10.57 20.05
CA GLU A 461 6.65 9.24 19.82
C GLU A 461 7.70 8.23 20.25
N THR A 462 7.34 7.40 21.24
CA THR A 462 8.23 6.36 21.79
C THR A 462 7.72 5.00 21.38
N SER A 463 8.56 4.21 20.70
CA SER A 463 8.23 2.86 20.28
C SER A 463 8.19 1.90 21.47
N ARG A 464 7.66 0.68 21.22
CA ARG A 464 7.63 -0.39 22.22
C ARG A 464 9.03 -0.75 22.74
N SER A 465 10.07 -0.60 21.93
CA SER A 465 11.48 -0.85 22.30
C SER A 465 12.14 0.35 22.98
N GLY A 466 11.43 1.46 23.20
CA GLY A 466 11.92 2.62 23.93
C GLY A 466 12.63 3.67 23.07
N GLU A 467 12.60 3.54 21.77
CA GLU A 467 13.18 4.51 20.84
C GLU A 467 12.24 5.71 20.68
N THR A 468 12.79 6.91 20.83
CA THR A 468 11.98 8.14 20.80
C THR A 468 12.31 9.00 19.59
N VAL A 469 11.28 9.36 18.85
CA VAL A 469 11.34 10.38 17.78
C VAL A 469 10.67 11.64 18.29
N ARG A 470 11.31 12.80 18.10
CA ARG A 470 10.81 14.09 18.54
C ARG A 470 10.53 15.01 17.37
N TYR A 471 9.49 15.82 17.50
CA TYR A 471 9.08 16.79 16.50
C TYR A 471 9.08 18.19 17.10
N ARG A 472 9.62 19.15 16.35
CA ARG A 472 9.60 20.55 16.74
C ARG A 472 8.89 21.36 15.67
N TYR A 473 8.10 22.32 16.12
CA TYR A 473 7.30 23.19 15.27
C TYR A 473 7.77 24.64 15.49
N ASP A 474 8.13 25.32 14.40
CA ASP A 474 8.56 26.74 14.46
C ASP A 474 7.37 27.67 14.24
N ASP A 475 6.37 27.24 13.47
CA ASP A 475 5.16 28.02 13.21
C ASP A 475 4.06 27.59 14.19
N ALA A 476 3.63 28.53 15.04
CA ALA A 476 2.57 28.30 16.02
C ALA A 476 1.21 27.97 15.35
N HIS A 477 1.06 28.25 14.07
CA HIS A 477 -0.16 28.08 13.30
C HIS A 477 -0.11 26.95 12.27
N SER A 478 0.78 25.99 12.45
CA SER A 478 0.96 24.88 11.52
C SER A 478 1.09 23.56 12.25
N GLU A 479 0.50 22.51 11.67
CA GLU A 479 0.64 21.12 12.08
C GLU A 479 1.89 20.45 11.51
N LEU A 480 2.65 21.15 10.65
CA LEU A 480 3.80 20.60 9.96
C LEU A 480 5.09 20.87 10.75
N PRO A 481 5.87 19.83 11.07
CA PRO A 481 7.08 20.00 11.88
C PRO A 481 8.20 20.64 11.08
N ALA A 482 8.90 21.60 11.70
CA ALA A 482 10.10 22.18 11.12
C ALA A 482 11.33 21.29 11.31
N THR A 483 11.36 20.51 12.38
CA THR A 483 12.49 19.64 12.72
C THR A 483 11.99 18.31 13.24
N THR A 484 12.61 17.24 12.78
CA THR A 484 12.42 15.89 13.32
C THR A 484 13.75 15.40 13.90
N THR A 485 13.74 14.94 15.14
CA THR A 485 14.89 14.33 15.79
C THR A 485 14.62 12.85 15.97
N ASP A 486 15.43 11.99 15.37
CA ASP A 486 15.28 10.55 15.48
C ASP A 486 15.87 10.00 16.79
N ALA A 487 15.77 8.70 17.00
CA ALA A 487 16.25 8.05 18.22
C ALA A 487 17.77 8.16 18.41
N THR A 488 18.51 8.43 17.33
CA THR A 488 19.96 8.61 17.37
C THR A 488 20.38 10.02 17.82
N GLY A 489 19.40 10.93 17.97
CA GLY A 489 19.63 12.33 18.27
C GLY A 489 19.92 13.19 17.04
N SER A 490 19.93 12.60 15.85
CA SER A 490 20.15 13.32 14.60
C SER A 490 18.90 14.07 14.18
N THR A 491 19.09 15.26 13.66
CA THR A 491 18.01 16.16 13.27
C THR A 491 17.89 16.28 11.77
N ARG A 492 16.65 16.42 11.32
CA ARG A 492 16.27 16.72 9.94
C ARG A 492 15.42 17.97 9.94
N GLN A 493 15.67 18.85 8.99
CA GLN A 493 14.94 20.11 8.87
C GLN A 493 14.07 20.10 7.63
N MET A 494 12.89 20.67 7.75
CA MET A 494 11.90 20.73 6.70
C MET A 494 11.37 22.17 6.55
N THR A 495 11.25 22.60 5.31
CA THR A 495 10.63 23.88 4.97
C THR A 495 9.39 23.59 4.11
N TRP A 496 8.28 24.18 4.50
CA TRP A 496 6.98 23.90 3.89
C TRP A 496 6.46 25.13 3.14
N SER A 497 5.75 24.87 2.06
CA SER A 497 5.06 25.92 1.32
C SER A 497 3.78 26.34 2.04
N ARG A 498 3.19 27.43 1.57
CA ARG A 498 1.85 27.86 2.02
C ARG A 498 0.80 26.76 1.84
N TYR A 499 0.99 25.89 0.87
CA TYR A 499 0.07 24.79 0.55
C TYR A 499 0.37 23.51 1.33
N GLY A 500 1.30 23.57 2.28
CA GLY A 500 1.66 22.39 3.08
C GLY A 500 2.50 21.36 2.32
N GLN A 501 3.11 21.75 1.21
CA GLN A 501 4.01 20.90 0.44
C GLN A 501 5.46 21.17 0.82
N LEU A 502 6.26 20.11 0.85
CA LEU A 502 7.66 20.19 1.22
C LEU A 502 8.46 20.95 0.17
N LEU A 503 9.06 22.09 0.54
CA LEU A 503 9.92 22.89 -0.34
C LEU A 503 11.37 22.48 -0.24
N ALA A 504 11.84 22.21 0.96
CA ALA A 504 13.22 21.83 1.22
C ALA A 504 13.30 20.83 2.36
N PHE A 505 14.21 19.91 2.22
CA PHE A 505 14.53 18.91 3.22
C PHE A 505 16.04 18.90 3.44
N THR A 506 16.47 19.09 4.67
CA THR A 506 17.89 19.04 5.06
C THR A 506 18.08 17.81 5.96
N ASP A 507 18.91 16.88 5.54
CA ASP A 507 19.16 15.68 6.32
C ASP A 507 20.19 15.91 7.45
N CYS A 508 20.54 14.85 8.17
CA CYS A 508 21.48 14.94 9.28
C CYS A 508 22.90 15.34 8.88
N SER A 509 23.27 15.22 7.61
CA SER A 509 24.57 15.65 7.06
C SER A 509 24.57 17.11 6.60
N GLY A 510 23.43 17.79 6.65
CA GLY A 510 23.25 19.12 6.12
C GLY A 510 23.00 19.16 4.61
N TYR A 511 22.84 18.02 3.96
CA TYR A 511 22.52 17.94 2.53
C TYR A 511 21.10 18.40 2.30
N GLN A 512 20.92 19.36 1.40
CA GLN A 512 19.62 19.94 1.11
C GLN A 512 19.04 19.41 -0.19
N THR A 513 17.80 18.98 -0.13
CA THR A 513 16.97 18.64 -1.29
C THR A 513 15.85 19.65 -1.41
N ARG A 514 15.65 20.23 -2.59
CA ARG A 514 14.58 21.19 -2.86
C ARG A 514 13.59 20.63 -3.85
N TYR A 515 12.32 21.00 -3.68
CA TYR A 515 11.21 20.50 -4.48
C TYR A 515 10.49 21.66 -5.14
N GLU A 516 10.06 21.46 -6.38
CA GLU A 516 9.23 22.41 -7.12
C GLU A 516 7.91 21.74 -7.50
N TYR A 517 6.87 22.55 -7.52
CA TYR A 517 5.51 22.11 -7.81
C TYR A 517 4.88 23.03 -8.86
N ASP A 518 3.91 22.51 -9.60
CA ASP A 518 3.10 23.32 -10.50
C ASP A 518 1.88 23.92 -9.75
N ARG A 519 1.10 24.69 -10.47
CA ARG A 519 -0.10 25.35 -9.93
C ARG A 519 -1.20 24.39 -9.47
N PHE A 520 -1.12 23.13 -9.87
CA PHE A 520 -2.05 22.08 -9.42
C PHE A 520 -1.51 21.26 -8.25
N GLY A 521 -0.33 21.62 -7.74
CA GLY A 521 0.28 20.92 -6.63
C GLY A 521 1.04 19.65 -7.03
N GLN A 522 1.28 19.45 -8.32
CA GLN A 522 2.04 18.30 -8.81
C GLN A 522 3.54 18.59 -8.75
N MET A 523 4.34 17.64 -8.26
CA MET A 523 5.79 17.81 -8.17
C MET A 523 6.42 17.79 -9.56
N THR A 524 7.06 18.88 -9.97
CA THR A 524 7.68 19.02 -11.28
C THR A 524 9.19 18.82 -11.26
N ALA A 525 9.84 19.06 -10.14
CA ALA A 525 11.29 18.92 -10.03
C ALA A 525 11.73 18.59 -8.61
N VAL A 526 12.80 17.82 -8.52
CA VAL A 526 13.55 17.57 -7.30
C VAL A 526 14.98 18.02 -7.58
N HIS A 527 15.47 18.99 -6.81
CA HIS A 527 16.82 19.51 -6.94
C HIS A 527 17.66 19.11 -5.74
N ARG A 528 18.69 18.34 -6.00
CA ARG A 528 19.71 18.00 -5.03
C ARG A 528 20.93 18.89 -5.26
N GLU A 529 21.84 18.91 -4.30
CA GLU A 529 23.09 19.64 -4.46
C GLU A 529 23.92 19.06 -5.61
N GLU A 530 24.85 19.83 -6.14
CA GLU A 530 25.79 19.45 -7.23
C GLU A 530 25.08 19.19 -8.58
N GLY A 531 23.91 19.81 -8.79
CA GLY A 531 23.20 19.71 -10.06
C GLY A 531 22.49 18.38 -10.30
N ILE A 532 22.34 17.57 -9.26
CA ILE A 532 21.58 16.32 -9.33
C ILE A 532 20.09 16.66 -9.28
N SER A 533 19.45 16.67 -10.43
CA SER A 533 18.05 17.05 -10.55
C SER A 533 17.23 15.98 -11.24
N LEU A 534 15.96 15.88 -10.85
CA LEU A 534 14.97 15.01 -11.45
C LEU A 534 13.77 15.85 -11.88
N TYR A 535 13.29 15.68 -13.10
CA TYR A 535 12.16 16.44 -13.63
C TYR A 535 11.01 15.52 -13.98
N ARG A 536 9.79 15.99 -13.70
CA ARG A 536 8.56 15.30 -14.03
C ARG A 536 7.64 16.18 -14.84
N ARG A 537 6.99 15.59 -15.83
CA ARG A 537 5.96 16.25 -16.63
C ARG A 537 4.65 15.51 -16.52
N TYR A 538 3.57 16.27 -16.62
CA TYR A 538 2.21 15.75 -16.48
C TYR A 538 1.38 16.20 -17.68
N ASP A 539 0.40 15.41 -18.06
CA ASP A 539 -0.58 15.80 -19.04
C ASP A 539 -1.67 16.70 -18.43
N ASN A 540 -2.59 17.15 -19.26
CA ASN A 540 -3.64 18.05 -18.79
C ASN A 540 -4.68 17.36 -17.87
N ARG A 541 -4.68 16.03 -17.81
CA ARG A 541 -5.47 15.26 -16.84
C ARG A 541 -4.74 14.99 -15.53
N GLY A 542 -3.49 15.44 -15.40
CA GLY A 542 -2.68 15.26 -14.19
C GLY A 542 -1.94 13.95 -14.12
N ARG A 543 -1.83 13.21 -15.24
CA ARG A 543 -1.10 11.93 -15.27
C ARG A 543 0.36 12.17 -15.64
N LEU A 544 1.27 11.40 -14.99
CA LEU A 544 2.70 11.49 -15.25
C LEU A 544 3.03 11.00 -16.66
N THR A 545 3.58 11.87 -17.52
CA THR A 545 3.93 11.53 -18.90
C THR A 545 5.42 11.33 -19.10
N SER A 546 6.26 11.90 -18.24
CA SER A 546 7.71 11.85 -18.42
C SER A 546 8.43 12.04 -17.10
N VAL A 547 9.51 11.30 -16.93
CA VAL A 547 10.52 11.49 -15.87
C VAL A 547 11.88 11.61 -16.53
N LYS A 548 12.59 12.70 -16.23
CA LYS A 548 13.91 12.97 -16.77
C LYS A 548 14.92 13.01 -15.63
N ASP A 549 15.99 12.23 -15.71
CA ASP A 549 17.00 12.16 -14.67
C ASP A 549 18.07 13.28 -14.83
N ALA A 550 19.04 13.27 -13.92
CA ALA A 550 20.12 14.28 -13.90
C ALA A 550 21.00 14.27 -15.15
N GLN A 551 21.05 13.17 -15.88
CA GLN A 551 21.83 13.04 -17.13
C GLN A 551 20.98 13.30 -18.37
N GLY A 552 19.73 13.73 -18.20
CA GLY A 552 18.82 14.02 -19.30
C GLY A 552 18.15 12.78 -19.91
N ARG A 553 18.30 11.62 -19.29
CA ARG A 553 17.65 10.40 -19.74
C ARG A 553 16.18 10.44 -19.39
N GLU A 554 15.34 10.20 -20.35
CA GLU A 554 13.89 10.36 -20.23
C GLU A 554 13.14 9.05 -20.35
N THR A 555 12.28 8.76 -19.38
CA THR A 555 11.30 7.68 -19.40
C THR A 555 9.93 8.29 -19.66
N ARG A 556 9.18 7.76 -20.62
CA ARG A 556 7.86 8.27 -21.00
C ARG A 556 6.77 7.27 -20.71
N TYR A 557 5.58 7.77 -20.42
CA TYR A 557 4.42 7.00 -20.03
C TYR A 557 3.22 7.35 -20.89
N GLU A 558 2.46 6.35 -21.31
CA GLU A 558 1.23 6.52 -22.09
C GLU A 558 0.07 5.84 -21.37
N TYR A 559 -1.12 6.38 -21.55
CA TYR A 559 -2.33 5.94 -20.86
C TYR A 559 -3.49 5.78 -21.85
N ASN A 560 -4.44 4.90 -21.50
CA ASN A 560 -5.69 4.81 -22.22
C ASN A 560 -6.73 5.81 -21.66
N ALA A 561 -7.94 5.81 -22.23
CA ALA A 561 -9.00 6.72 -21.78
C ALA A 561 -9.43 6.52 -20.33
N ALA A 562 -9.27 5.31 -19.78
CA ALA A 562 -9.60 4.98 -18.40
C ALA A 562 -8.49 5.36 -17.41
N GLY A 563 -7.32 5.80 -17.90
CA GLY A 563 -6.18 6.13 -17.05
C GLY A 563 -5.26 4.96 -16.75
N ASP A 564 -5.45 3.82 -17.40
CA ASP A 564 -4.55 2.68 -17.25
C ASP A 564 -3.25 2.93 -18.00
N LEU A 565 -2.12 2.60 -17.39
CA LEU A 565 -0.80 2.73 -18.00
C LEU A 565 -0.62 1.70 -19.11
N THR A 566 -0.69 2.15 -20.37
CA THR A 566 -0.61 1.24 -21.52
C THR A 566 0.79 1.05 -22.06
N ALA A 567 1.68 2.01 -21.84
CA ALA A 567 3.05 1.90 -22.32
C ALA A 567 4.03 2.63 -21.43
N VAL A 568 5.22 2.05 -21.30
CA VAL A 568 6.40 2.68 -20.71
C VAL A 568 7.48 2.64 -21.78
N ILE A 569 8.02 3.81 -22.13
CA ILE A 569 9.10 3.92 -23.11
C ILE A 569 10.35 4.32 -22.34
N THR A 570 11.33 3.40 -22.35
CA THR A 570 12.60 3.61 -21.67
C THR A 570 13.49 4.61 -22.44
N PRO A 571 14.55 5.14 -21.80
CA PRO A 571 15.42 6.14 -22.47
C PRO A 571 16.04 5.67 -23.79
N ASP A 572 16.25 4.40 -23.98
CA ASP A 572 16.76 3.83 -25.24
C ASP A 572 15.68 3.64 -26.31
N GLY A 573 14.43 3.98 -26.02
CA GLY A 573 13.30 3.85 -26.94
C GLY A 573 12.59 2.51 -26.91
N ASN A 574 13.01 1.57 -26.06
CA ASN A 574 12.31 0.31 -25.89
C ASN A 574 10.95 0.53 -25.27
N ARG A 575 9.94 -0.10 -25.85
CA ARG A 575 8.54 0.06 -25.45
C ARG A 575 8.02 -1.20 -24.78
N SER A 576 7.53 -1.04 -23.57
CA SER A 576 6.81 -2.07 -22.82
C SER A 576 5.33 -1.74 -22.85
N GLU A 577 4.50 -2.62 -23.36
CA GLU A 577 3.07 -2.41 -23.51
C GLU A 577 2.25 -3.34 -22.62
N THR A 578 1.19 -2.81 -22.03
CA THR A 578 0.23 -3.57 -21.22
C THR A 578 -1.16 -3.38 -21.81
N GLN A 579 -1.85 -4.48 -22.06
CA GLN A 579 -3.26 -4.48 -22.43
C GLN A 579 -4.11 -4.80 -21.22
N TYR A 580 -5.26 -4.15 -21.15
CA TYR A 580 -6.18 -4.24 -20.03
C TYR A 580 -7.54 -4.74 -20.49
N ASP A 581 -8.25 -5.44 -19.61
CA ASP A 581 -9.64 -5.75 -19.83
C ASP A 581 -10.52 -4.51 -19.62
N ALA A 582 -11.82 -4.68 -19.77
CA ALA A 582 -12.77 -3.57 -19.65
C ALA A 582 -12.75 -2.91 -18.25
N TRP A 583 -12.26 -3.60 -17.22
CA TRP A 583 -12.24 -3.11 -15.83
C TRP A 583 -10.86 -2.68 -15.35
N GLY A 584 -9.87 -2.64 -16.26
CA GLY A 584 -8.54 -2.15 -15.92
C GLY A 584 -7.62 -3.17 -15.31
N LYS A 585 -7.91 -4.47 -15.46
CA LYS A 585 -6.99 -5.53 -15.08
C LYS A 585 -6.06 -5.86 -16.25
N ALA A 586 -4.78 -5.99 -15.98
CA ALA A 586 -3.81 -6.33 -17.01
C ALA A 586 -4.06 -7.74 -17.54
N VAL A 587 -4.29 -7.88 -18.83
CA VAL A 587 -4.50 -9.19 -19.49
C VAL A 587 -3.28 -9.63 -20.28
N SER A 588 -2.43 -8.69 -20.70
CA SER A 588 -1.16 -9.04 -21.33
C SER A 588 -0.13 -7.93 -21.15
N THR A 589 1.13 -8.34 -21.08
CA THR A 589 2.28 -7.44 -21.04
C THR A 589 3.25 -7.88 -22.15
N THR A 590 3.64 -6.94 -23.01
CA THR A 590 4.56 -7.20 -24.12
C THR A 590 5.79 -6.31 -23.96
N GLN A 591 6.95 -6.92 -23.99
CA GLN A 591 8.24 -6.24 -23.95
C GLN A 591 9.21 -6.94 -24.89
N GLY A 592 9.84 -6.19 -25.80
CA GLY A 592 10.78 -6.77 -26.75
C GLY A 592 10.16 -7.85 -27.65
N GLY A 593 8.85 -7.75 -27.94
CA GLY A 593 8.13 -8.75 -28.73
C GLY A 593 7.69 -10.00 -27.96
N LEU A 594 8.01 -10.08 -26.67
CA LEU A 594 7.65 -11.21 -25.81
C LEU A 594 6.42 -10.86 -24.97
N THR A 595 5.44 -11.73 -24.98
CA THR A 595 4.15 -11.50 -24.34
C THR A 595 3.87 -12.49 -23.23
N ARG A 596 3.49 -11.95 -22.08
CA ARG A 596 2.93 -12.70 -20.94
C ARG A 596 1.46 -12.31 -20.82
N SER A 597 0.59 -13.28 -20.61
CA SER A 597 -0.85 -13.03 -20.53
C SER A 597 -1.47 -13.63 -19.27
N MET A 598 -2.61 -13.09 -18.89
CA MET A 598 -3.37 -13.45 -17.70
C MET A 598 -4.85 -13.53 -18.03
N GLU A 599 -5.55 -14.48 -17.44
CA GLU A 599 -7.01 -14.57 -17.49
C GLU A 599 -7.59 -14.46 -16.10
N TYR A 600 -8.75 -13.82 -16.01
CA TYR A 600 -9.47 -13.58 -14.78
C TYR A 600 -10.87 -14.19 -14.86
N ASP A 601 -11.39 -14.59 -13.71
CA ASP A 601 -12.82 -14.94 -13.60
C ASP A 601 -13.66 -13.69 -13.33
N ALA A 602 -14.98 -13.89 -13.20
CA ALA A 602 -15.91 -12.78 -12.95
C ALA A 602 -15.65 -12.08 -11.61
N ALA A 603 -15.07 -12.76 -10.63
CA ALA A 603 -14.69 -12.17 -9.35
C ALA A 603 -13.37 -11.39 -9.41
N GLY A 604 -12.72 -11.35 -10.58
CA GLY A 604 -11.45 -10.65 -10.74
C GLY A 604 -10.24 -11.43 -10.25
N ARG A 605 -10.38 -12.73 -9.99
CA ARG A 605 -9.30 -13.59 -9.55
C ARG A 605 -8.56 -14.16 -10.75
N VAL A 606 -7.24 -14.25 -10.66
CA VAL A 606 -6.42 -14.83 -11.73
C VAL A 606 -6.70 -16.33 -11.78
N ILE A 607 -7.15 -16.83 -12.92
CA ILE A 607 -7.40 -18.27 -13.14
C ILE A 607 -6.34 -18.92 -14.03
N SER A 608 -5.63 -18.13 -14.81
CA SER A 608 -4.58 -18.64 -15.70
C SER A 608 -3.50 -17.58 -15.92
N LEU A 609 -2.25 -18.00 -15.92
CA LEU A 609 -1.10 -17.24 -16.39
C LEU A 609 -0.47 -18.00 -17.56
N THR A 610 -0.16 -17.28 -18.62
CA THR A 610 0.57 -17.83 -19.75
C THR A 610 1.91 -17.11 -19.86
N ASN A 611 3.00 -17.84 -19.78
CA ASN A 611 4.33 -17.25 -19.91
C ASN A 611 4.69 -17.00 -21.37
N GLU A 612 5.87 -16.46 -21.62
CA GLU A 612 6.34 -16.08 -22.94
C GLU A 612 6.60 -17.30 -23.85
N ASN A 613 6.73 -18.50 -23.28
CA ASN A 613 6.83 -19.77 -24.02
C ASN A 613 5.46 -20.36 -24.38
N GLY A 614 4.36 -19.77 -23.89
CA GLY A 614 3.02 -20.32 -24.09
C GLY A 614 2.62 -21.38 -23.07
N SER A 615 3.41 -21.62 -22.03
CA SER A 615 3.07 -22.53 -20.95
C SER A 615 2.08 -21.89 -19.98
N HIS A 616 1.17 -22.70 -19.41
CA HIS A 616 0.10 -22.22 -18.56
C HIS A 616 0.31 -22.59 -17.09
N SER A 617 -0.03 -21.66 -16.22
CA SER A 617 -0.22 -21.89 -14.80
C SER A 617 -1.68 -21.60 -14.48
N VAL A 618 -2.34 -22.49 -13.75
CA VAL A 618 -3.78 -22.40 -13.49
C VAL A 618 -4.07 -22.32 -11.99
N PHE A 619 -5.15 -21.62 -11.63
CA PHE A 619 -5.51 -21.35 -10.25
C PHE A 619 -6.99 -21.59 -10.03
N SER A 620 -7.33 -22.16 -8.88
CA SER A 620 -8.71 -22.38 -8.45
C SER A 620 -8.91 -21.84 -7.05
N TYR A 621 -10.12 -21.38 -6.77
CA TYR A 621 -10.45 -20.68 -5.52
C TYR A 621 -11.70 -21.29 -4.87
N ASP A 622 -11.80 -21.13 -3.55
CA ASP A 622 -13.01 -21.51 -2.81
C ASP A 622 -14.04 -20.36 -2.83
N ALA A 623 -15.16 -20.59 -2.16
CA ALA A 623 -16.26 -19.61 -2.10
C ALA A 623 -15.88 -18.33 -1.35
N LEU A 624 -14.80 -18.31 -0.56
CA LEU A 624 -14.30 -17.13 0.17
C LEU A 624 -13.07 -16.50 -0.49
N ASP A 625 -12.84 -16.76 -1.78
CA ASP A 625 -11.74 -16.21 -2.58
C ASP A 625 -10.35 -16.68 -2.15
N ARG A 626 -10.24 -17.76 -1.42
CA ARG A 626 -8.95 -18.33 -1.02
C ARG A 626 -8.46 -19.31 -2.06
N LEU A 627 -7.15 -19.29 -2.35
CA LEU A 627 -6.53 -20.20 -3.31
C LEU A 627 -6.58 -21.64 -2.77
N VAL A 628 -7.22 -22.55 -3.50
CA VAL A 628 -7.33 -23.97 -3.10
C VAL A 628 -6.54 -24.90 -3.99
N GLN A 629 -6.19 -24.48 -5.20
CA GLN A 629 -5.37 -25.29 -6.12
C GLN A 629 -4.59 -24.39 -7.06
N GLN A 630 -3.33 -24.75 -7.33
CA GLN A 630 -2.55 -24.14 -8.40
C GLN A 630 -1.79 -25.22 -9.16
N GLY A 631 -1.74 -25.05 -10.48
CA GLY A 631 -0.89 -25.84 -11.38
C GLY A 631 0.21 -24.94 -11.92
N GLY A 632 1.47 -25.37 -11.81
CA GLY A 632 2.62 -24.62 -12.33
C GLY A 632 2.81 -24.78 -13.83
N PHE A 633 3.71 -23.99 -14.41
CA PHE A 633 4.09 -24.07 -15.82
C PHE A 633 4.68 -25.45 -16.19
N ASP A 634 5.18 -26.15 -15.22
CA ASP A 634 5.76 -27.48 -15.33
C ASP A 634 4.75 -28.63 -15.09
N GLY A 635 3.48 -28.28 -14.85
CA GLY A 635 2.42 -29.25 -14.57
C GLY A 635 2.33 -29.68 -13.11
N ARG A 636 3.17 -29.14 -12.23
CA ARG A 636 3.14 -29.45 -10.79
C ARG A 636 1.89 -28.90 -10.16
N THR A 637 1.18 -29.72 -9.40
CA THR A 637 -0.09 -29.35 -8.76
C THR A 637 0.08 -29.23 -7.25
N GLN A 638 -0.42 -28.13 -6.71
CA GLN A 638 -0.47 -27.84 -5.28
C GLN A 638 -1.91 -27.57 -4.85
N ARG A 639 -2.31 -28.10 -3.68
CA ARG A 639 -3.66 -27.93 -3.13
C ARG A 639 -3.56 -27.41 -1.70
N TYR A 640 -4.54 -26.61 -1.30
CA TYR A 640 -4.55 -25.94 0.00
C TYR A 640 -5.90 -26.09 0.69
N HIS A 641 -5.87 -26.28 2.00
CA HIS A 641 -7.06 -26.33 2.86
C HIS A 641 -6.90 -25.34 4.00
N TYR A 642 -8.00 -24.75 4.41
CA TYR A 642 -8.02 -23.70 5.42
C TYR A 642 -8.98 -24.09 6.55
N ASP A 643 -8.70 -23.57 7.75
CA ASP A 643 -9.64 -23.71 8.87
C ASP A 643 -10.75 -22.64 8.78
N LEU A 644 -11.68 -22.68 9.73
CA LEU A 644 -12.78 -21.72 9.76
C LEU A 644 -12.32 -20.27 10.02
N THR A 645 -11.12 -20.06 10.52
CA THR A 645 -10.56 -18.73 10.73
C THR A 645 -9.76 -18.22 9.53
N GLY A 646 -9.63 -19.02 8.49
CA GLY A 646 -8.90 -18.67 7.27
C GLY A 646 -7.41 -18.98 7.30
N LYS A 647 -6.91 -19.66 8.34
CA LYS A 647 -5.51 -20.09 8.39
C LYS A 647 -5.31 -21.34 7.56
N LEU A 648 -4.15 -21.42 6.89
CA LEU A 648 -3.75 -22.60 6.14
C LEU A 648 -3.46 -23.75 7.12
N THR A 649 -4.22 -24.85 6.99
CA THR A 649 -4.06 -26.04 7.85
C THR A 649 -3.45 -27.21 7.12
N GLN A 650 -3.59 -27.27 5.79
CA GLN A 650 -3.07 -28.36 4.99
C GLN A 650 -2.65 -27.88 3.62
N SER A 651 -1.53 -28.39 3.11
CA SER A 651 -1.17 -28.29 1.71
C SER A 651 -0.78 -29.68 1.16
N GLU A 652 -1.06 -29.87 -0.11
CA GLU A 652 -0.62 -31.06 -0.85
C GLU A 652 0.22 -30.61 -2.04
N ASP A 653 1.38 -31.25 -2.22
CA ASP A 653 2.30 -30.98 -3.31
C ASP A 653 2.68 -32.32 -3.94
N GLU A 654 2.03 -32.69 -5.06
CA GLU A 654 2.21 -33.98 -5.73
C GLU A 654 2.14 -35.18 -4.78
N GLY A 655 1.16 -35.16 -3.87
CA GLY A 655 0.96 -36.25 -2.90
C GLY A 655 1.68 -36.08 -1.58
N LEU A 656 2.49 -35.04 -1.45
CA LEU A 656 3.16 -34.70 -0.19
C LEU A 656 2.22 -33.83 0.64
N VAL A 657 1.69 -34.37 1.75
CA VAL A 657 0.69 -33.71 2.59
C VAL A 657 1.37 -33.06 3.79
N THR A 658 1.26 -31.74 3.87
CA THR A 658 1.77 -30.95 5.00
C THR A 658 0.60 -30.45 5.85
N LEU A 659 0.67 -30.67 7.16
CA LEU A 659 -0.31 -30.19 8.12
C LEU A 659 0.35 -29.17 9.05
N TRP A 660 -0.32 -28.02 9.27
CA TRP A 660 0.06 -27.00 10.22
C TRP A 660 -0.90 -26.99 11.40
N HIS A 661 -0.36 -26.90 12.61
CA HIS A 661 -1.13 -26.84 13.84
C HIS A 661 -0.83 -25.53 14.57
N TYR A 662 -1.87 -24.97 15.18
CA TYR A 662 -1.83 -23.67 15.84
C TYR A 662 -2.29 -23.76 17.29
N ASP A 663 -1.80 -22.87 18.14
CA ASP A 663 -2.26 -22.75 19.52
C ASP A 663 -3.50 -21.81 19.60
N ALA A 664 -3.98 -21.58 20.82
CA ALA A 664 -5.12 -20.71 21.06
C ALA A 664 -4.86 -19.24 20.70
N SER A 665 -3.59 -18.84 20.59
CA SER A 665 -3.19 -17.50 20.19
C SER A 665 -2.95 -17.37 18.68
N ASP A 666 -3.33 -18.37 17.89
CA ASP A 666 -3.13 -18.44 16.44
C ASP A 666 -1.66 -18.49 16.01
N ARG A 667 -0.79 -18.89 16.90
CA ARG A 667 0.63 -19.09 16.58
C ARG A 667 0.86 -20.54 16.18
N ILE A 668 1.72 -20.73 15.18
CA ILE A 668 2.08 -22.08 14.74
C ILE A 668 2.85 -22.82 15.86
N THR A 669 2.44 -24.05 16.16
CA THR A 669 3.09 -24.88 17.17
C THR A 669 3.90 -26.01 16.58
N HIS A 670 3.40 -26.65 15.54
CA HIS A 670 4.11 -27.72 14.85
C HIS A 670 3.58 -27.95 13.46
N ARG A 671 4.40 -28.58 12.64
CA ARG A 671 4.10 -28.98 11.27
C ARG A 671 4.42 -30.47 11.12
N THR A 672 3.57 -31.18 10.38
CA THR A 672 3.83 -32.57 10.02
C THR A 672 3.83 -32.71 8.50
N VAL A 673 4.60 -33.66 8.00
CA VAL A 673 4.64 -34.01 6.58
C VAL A 673 4.38 -35.51 6.44
N ASN A 674 3.32 -35.89 5.72
CA ASN A 674 2.85 -37.28 5.58
C ASN A 674 2.74 -38.01 6.91
N GLY A 675 2.32 -37.27 7.95
CA GLY A 675 2.15 -37.79 9.30
C GLY A 675 3.41 -37.77 10.18
N ASP A 676 4.57 -37.52 9.60
CA ASP A 676 5.83 -37.46 10.33
C ASP A 676 6.06 -36.04 10.89
N PRO A 677 6.53 -35.91 12.14
CA PRO A 677 6.84 -34.60 12.70
C PRO A 677 7.93 -33.88 11.87
N ALA A 678 7.68 -32.61 11.60
CA ALA A 678 8.63 -31.70 10.98
C ALA A 678 9.07 -30.67 12.03
N GLU A 679 8.83 -29.37 11.81
CA GLU A 679 9.24 -28.36 12.77
C GLU A 679 8.29 -28.26 13.96
N GLN A 680 8.84 -27.81 15.08
CA GLN A 680 8.12 -27.44 16.29
C GLN A 680 8.52 -26.02 16.73
N TRP A 681 7.55 -25.21 17.14
CA TRP A 681 7.73 -23.86 17.63
C TRP A 681 7.34 -23.78 19.09
N GLN A 682 8.15 -23.11 19.91
CA GLN A 682 7.86 -22.84 21.30
C GLN A 682 7.99 -21.35 21.59
N TYR A 683 7.10 -20.85 22.44
CA TYR A 683 7.01 -19.44 22.77
C TYR A 683 7.20 -19.24 24.27
N ASP A 684 7.73 -18.06 24.66
CA ASP A 684 7.92 -17.70 26.05
C ASP A 684 6.63 -17.13 26.67
N GLY A 685 6.72 -16.72 27.94
CA GLY A 685 5.58 -16.15 28.65
C GLY A 685 5.10 -14.80 28.12
N HIS A 686 5.92 -14.11 27.34
CA HIS A 686 5.53 -12.88 26.65
C HIS A 686 4.84 -13.14 25.30
N GLY A 687 4.90 -14.37 24.83
CA GLY A 687 4.43 -14.73 23.49
C GLY A 687 5.50 -14.59 22.39
N TRP A 688 6.75 -14.36 22.76
CA TRP A 688 7.87 -14.27 21.81
C TRP A 688 8.39 -15.66 21.49
N LEU A 689 8.87 -15.84 20.25
CA LEU A 689 9.40 -17.12 19.80
C LEU A 689 10.68 -17.46 20.56
N ARG A 690 10.67 -18.58 21.29
CA ARG A 690 11.80 -19.05 22.09
C ARG A 690 12.66 -20.06 21.34
N GLU A 691 12.03 -21.01 20.65
CA GLU A 691 12.73 -22.12 19.99
C GLU A 691 11.97 -22.62 18.79
N ILE A 692 12.72 -22.92 17.72
CA ILE A 692 12.26 -23.73 16.59
C ILE A 692 13.18 -24.95 16.51
N SER A 693 12.60 -26.13 16.34
CA SER A 693 13.39 -27.37 16.22
C SER A 693 12.82 -28.30 15.17
N HIS A 694 13.67 -29.14 14.60
CA HIS A 694 13.26 -30.22 13.72
C HIS A 694 14.35 -31.34 13.71
N LEU A 695 14.02 -32.44 13.03
CA LEU A 695 14.99 -33.48 12.72
C LEU A 695 15.50 -33.30 11.30
N SER A 696 16.83 -33.27 11.12
CA SER A 696 17.52 -33.20 9.85
C SER A 696 18.55 -34.31 9.80
N GLU A 697 18.42 -35.23 8.85
CA GLU A 697 19.35 -36.37 8.70
C GLU A 697 19.62 -37.12 10.05
N GLY A 698 18.57 -37.34 10.81
CA GLY A 698 18.64 -38.04 12.06
C GLY A 698 19.19 -37.22 13.23
N HIS A 699 19.46 -35.95 13.05
CA HIS A 699 19.94 -35.05 14.11
C HIS A 699 18.84 -34.05 14.46
N ARG A 700 18.77 -33.71 15.76
CA ARG A 700 17.89 -32.61 16.18
C ARG A 700 18.63 -31.29 16.01
N VAL A 701 18.14 -30.47 15.12
CA VAL A 701 18.67 -29.13 14.85
C VAL A 701 17.67 -28.11 15.39
N ALA A 702 18.15 -27.20 16.20
CA ALA A 702 17.29 -26.21 16.84
C ALA A 702 17.89 -24.82 16.75
N VAL A 703 17.01 -23.82 16.78
CA VAL A 703 17.35 -22.39 16.88
C VAL A 703 16.68 -21.85 18.12
N HIS A 704 17.47 -21.26 19.01
CA HIS A 704 17.00 -20.69 20.27
C HIS A 704 17.16 -19.17 20.24
N TYR A 705 16.15 -18.46 20.73
CA TYR A 705 16.14 -17.00 20.76
C TYR A 705 16.10 -16.47 22.17
N GLY A 706 16.88 -15.45 22.46
CA GLY A 706 16.88 -14.72 23.71
C GLY A 706 16.52 -13.25 23.47
N TYR A 707 15.81 -12.67 24.44
CA TYR A 707 15.33 -11.29 24.32
C TYR A 707 15.68 -10.50 25.59
N ASP A 708 15.76 -9.18 25.45
CA ASP A 708 15.85 -8.28 26.58
C ASP A 708 14.43 -7.89 27.08
N ASP A 709 14.37 -7.04 28.09
CA ASP A 709 13.11 -6.58 28.67
C ASP A 709 12.30 -5.68 27.71
N LYS A 710 12.92 -5.16 26.67
CA LYS A 710 12.29 -4.36 25.62
C LYS A 710 11.84 -5.19 24.42
N GLY A 711 11.99 -6.51 24.46
CA GLY A 711 11.60 -7.41 23.38
C GLY A 711 12.59 -7.46 22.22
N ARG A 712 13.77 -6.87 22.36
CA ARG A 712 14.80 -6.92 21.32
C ARG A 712 15.57 -8.22 21.39
N LEU A 713 15.94 -8.77 20.23
CA LEU A 713 16.69 -10.01 20.14
C LEU A 713 18.13 -9.79 20.68
N THR A 714 18.48 -10.46 21.78
CA THR A 714 19.82 -10.39 22.37
C THR A 714 20.69 -11.58 22.03
N GLY A 715 20.10 -12.65 21.52
CA GLY A 715 20.86 -13.83 21.17
C GLY A 715 20.10 -14.77 20.26
N GLU A 716 20.85 -15.41 19.38
CA GLU A 716 20.37 -16.50 18.55
C GLU A 716 21.36 -17.63 18.69
N ARG A 717 20.91 -18.81 19.12
CA ARG A 717 21.76 -19.98 19.32
C ARG A 717 21.28 -21.13 18.46
N GLN A 718 22.17 -21.69 17.66
CA GLN A 718 21.95 -22.88 16.85
C GLN A 718 22.57 -24.07 17.51
N THR A 719 21.84 -25.18 17.58
CA THR A 719 22.32 -26.42 18.19
C THR A 719 22.04 -27.60 17.27
N VAL A 720 22.99 -28.55 17.28
CA VAL A 720 22.84 -29.85 16.61
C VAL A 720 23.09 -30.91 17.69
N GLU A 721 22.08 -31.73 17.92
CA GLU A 721 22.09 -32.74 18.98
C GLU A 721 21.80 -34.15 18.44
N ASN A 722 22.30 -35.17 19.14
CA ASN A 722 21.81 -36.52 18.94
C ASN A 722 20.44 -36.64 19.63
N PRO A 723 19.35 -36.94 18.89
CA PRO A 723 18.01 -36.96 19.45
C PRO A 723 17.77 -38.07 20.50
N GLU A 724 18.55 -39.15 20.43
CA GLU A 724 18.41 -40.30 21.37
C GLU A 724 19.16 -40.09 22.67
N THR A 725 20.37 -39.55 22.60
CA THR A 725 21.23 -39.39 23.79
C THR A 725 21.21 -37.98 24.38
N GLY A 726 20.75 -36.97 23.60
CA GLY A 726 20.79 -35.57 23.98
C GLY A 726 22.19 -34.96 23.93
N GLU A 727 23.17 -35.69 23.38
CA GLU A 727 24.54 -35.20 23.24
C GLU A 727 24.60 -34.04 22.25
N LEU A 728 25.19 -32.92 22.71
CA LEU A 728 25.40 -31.76 21.86
C LEU A 728 26.59 -31.99 20.96
N LEU A 729 26.35 -32.03 19.64
CA LEU A 729 27.40 -32.24 18.64
C LEU A 729 28.04 -30.94 18.19
N TRP A 730 27.26 -29.86 18.13
CA TRP A 730 27.72 -28.55 17.72
C TRP A 730 26.76 -27.50 18.22
N GLN A 731 27.30 -26.31 18.53
CA GLN A 731 26.48 -25.13 18.79
C GLN A 731 27.17 -23.88 18.29
N HIS A 732 26.36 -22.90 17.97
CA HIS A 732 26.81 -21.57 17.58
C HIS A 732 25.86 -20.56 18.20
N GLU A 733 26.41 -19.59 18.93
CA GLU A 733 25.62 -18.54 19.56
C GLU A 733 26.08 -17.17 19.05
N THR A 734 25.15 -16.36 18.60
CA THR A 734 25.39 -14.99 18.24
C THR A 734 24.69 -14.10 19.25
N LYS A 735 25.46 -13.28 19.97
CA LYS A 735 24.93 -12.29 20.91
C LYS A 735 24.89 -10.92 20.29
N HIS A 736 23.76 -10.24 20.50
CA HIS A 736 23.54 -8.88 20.03
C HIS A 736 23.50 -7.92 21.21
N ALA A 737 24.21 -6.80 21.08
CA ALA A 737 24.13 -5.71 22.03
C ALA A 737 23.62 -4.44 21.31
N TYR A 738 22.90 -3.64 22.05
CA TYR A 738 22.31 -2.39 21.55
C TYR A 738 22.94 -1.21 22.31
N ASN A 739 23.17 -0.10 21.60
CA ASN A 739 23.63 1.12 22.23
C ASN A 739 22.48 1.87 22.90
N GLU A 740 22.77 3.00 23.55
CA GLU A 740 21.78 3.83 24.21
C GLU A 740 20.74 4.42 23.24
N GLN A 741 21.06 4.49 21.97
CA GLN A 741 20.21 4.99 20.90
C GLN A 741 19.31 3.91 20.29
N GLY A 742 19.41 2.66 20.78
CA GLY A 742 18.62 1.54 20.28
C GLY A 742 19.16 0.85 19.06
N LEU A 743 20.35 1.24 18.57
CA LEU A 743 20.98 0.60 17.42
C LEU A 743 21.72 -0.67 17.82
N ALA A 744 21.59 -1.74 17.04
CA ALA A 744 22.38 -2.95 17.18
C ALA A 744 23.82 -2.63 16.76
N ASN A 745 24.70 -2.40 17.73
CA ASN A 745 26.06 -1.92 17.47
C ASN A 745 27.15 -2.94 17.70
N ARG A 746 26.80 -4.10 18.24
CA ARG A 746 27.78 -5.13 18.57
C ARG A 746 27.21 -6.52 18.39
N VAL A 747 27.95 -7.38 17.71
CA VAL A 747 27.61 -8.79 17.52
C VAL A 747 28.78 -9.62 17.93
N THR A 748 28.57 -10.60 18.83
CA THR A 748 29.59 -11.49 19.30
C THR A 748 29.24 -12.93 18.90
N PRO A 749 29.91 -13.51 17.86
CA PRO A 749 29.73 -14.91 17.53
C PRO A 749 30.56 -15.80 18.41
N ASP A 750 29.93 -16.69 19.17
CA ASP A 750 30.59 -17.63 20.10
C ASP A 750 31.60 -16.94 21.04
N SER A 751 32.78 -17.51 21.18
CA SER A 751 33.89 -16.93 21.91
C SER A 751 34.83 -16.09 21.05
N LEU A 752 34.44 -15.85 19.77
CA LEU A 752 35.24 -15.05 18.85
C LEU A 752 35.21 -13.58 19.24
N PRO A 753 36.18 -12.80 18.81
CA PRO A 753 36.15 -11.36 19.06
C PRO A 753 34.88 -10.70 18.54
N PRO A 754 34.30 -9.74 19.28
CA PRO A 754 33.08 -9.09 18.84
C PRO A 754 33.32 -8.19 17.65
N VAL A 755 32.31 -8.12 16.76
CA VAL A 755 32.23 -7.13 15.69
C VAL A 755 31.42 -5.96 16.20
N GLU A 756 32.01 -4.75 16.15
CA GLU A 756 31.36 -3.52 16.53
C GLU A 756 31.16 -2.63 15.31
N TRP A 757 29.97 -2.11 15.17
CA TRP A 757 29.66 -1.13 14.12
C TRP A 757 29.71 0.27 14.71
N LEU A 758 30.50 1.15 14.07
CA LEU A 758 30.54 2.56 14.38
C LEU A 758 29.59 3.26 13.43
N THR A 759 28.71 4.07 13.98
CA THR A 759 27.70 4.78 13.21
C THR A 759 27.80 6.28 13.45
N TYR A 760 27.26 7.04 12.50
CA TYR A 760 27.13 8.48 12.62
C TYR A 760 25.75 8.92 12.12
N GLY A 761 25.34 10.13 12.47
CA GLY A 761 24.06 10.67 12.03
C GLY A 761 22.91 9.75 12.43
N SER A 762 21.99 9.50 11.51
CA SER A 762 20.79 8.68 11.72
C SER A 762 21.06 7.15 11.69
N GLY A 763 22.30 6.74 11.94
CA GLY A 763 22.64 5.32 12.00
C GLY A 763 23.43 4.83 10.79
N TYR A 764 24.02 5.72 10.02
CA TYR A 764 24.85 5.36 8.87
C TYR A 764 26.19 4.77 9.32
N LEU A 765 26.64 3.72 8.65
CA LEU A 765 27.86 3.01 9.00
C LEU A 765 29.11 3.86 8.70
N ALA A 766 29.90 4.17 9.74
CA ALA A 766 31.15 4.90 9.67
C ALA A 766 32.37 3.99 9.72
N GLY A 767 32.25 2.79 10.30
CA GLY A 767 33.33 1.87 10.42
C GLY A 767 32.97 0.61 11.19
N MET A 768 33.92 -0.31 11.25
CA MET A 768 33.78 -1.58 11.96
C MET A 768 35.07 -1.85 12.75
N LYS A 769 34.90 -2.43 13.92
CA LYS A 769 35.98 -2.94 14.77
C LYS A 769 35.81 -4.43 14.98
N LEU A 770 36.92 -5.15 15.03
CA LEU A 770 36.96 -6.56 15.38
C LEU A 770 37.79 -6.70 16.67
N GLY A 771 37.16 -7.09 17.77
CA GLY A 771 37.80 -7.25 19.04
C GLY A 771 38.46 -5.96 19.57
N GLY A 772 37.90 -4.80 19.26
CA GLY A 772 38.42 -3.48 19.63
C GLY A 772 39.49 -2.91 18.66
N THR A 773 39.91 -3.71 17.69
CA THR A 773 40.85 -3.27 16.67
C THR A 773 40.09 -2.76 15.43
N PRO A 774 40.38 -1.55 14.92
CA PRO A 774 39.73 -1.07 13.69
C PRO A 774 39.95 -2.03 12.52
N LEU A 775 38.85 -2.41 11.85
CA LEU A 775 38.88 -3.31 10.70
C LEU A 775 38.71 -2.54 9.40
N VAL A 776 37.76 -1.64 9.36
CA VAL A 776 37.43 -0.84 8.18
C VAL A 776 36.82 0.51 8.63
N GLU A 777 37.13 1.55 7.88
CA GLU A 777 36.56 2.88 8.08
C GLU A 777 36.01 3.37 6.75
N TYR A 778 34.82 3.95 6.82
CA TYR A 778 34.15 4.51 5.65
C TYR A 778 34.10 6.02 5.73
N THR A 779 34.55 6.67 4.67
CA THR A 779 34.25 8.08 4.44
C THR A 779 33.05 8.14 3.52
N ARG A 780 32.07 8.92 3.90
CA ARG A 780 30.84 9.03 3.13
C ARG A 780 30.61 10.46 2.72
N ASP A 781 29.99 10.64 1.56
CA ASP A 781 29.56 11.98 1.13
C ASP A 781 28.28 12.38 1.90
N ARG A 782 27.76 13.56 1.62
CA ARG A 782 26.58 14.09 2.31
C ARG A 782 25.28 13.36 1.94
N LEU A 783 25.28 12.54 0.89
CA LEU A 783 24.22 11.58 0.55
C LEU A 783 24.41 10.22 1.22
N HIS A 784 25.42 10.10 2.09
CA HIS A 784 25.76 8.87 2.82
C HIS A 784 26.24 7.72 1.93
N ARG A 785 26.69 8.05 0.73
CA ARG A 785 27.32 7.08 -0.16
C ARG A 785 28.80 6.91 0.22
N GLU A 786 29.28 5.68 0.14
CA GLU A 786 30.68 5.37 0.39
C GLU A 786 31.57 6.02 -0.66
N THR A 787 32.46 6.93 -0.25
CA THR A 787 33.47 7.56 -1.12
C THR A 787 34.86 7.00 -0.91
N VAL A 788 35.22 6.65 0.32
CA VAL A 788 36.49 6.00 0.64
C VAL A 788 36.26 4.90 1.66
N ARG A 789 36.86 3.76 1.39
CA ARG A 789 36.94 2.63 2.32
C ARG A 789 38.40 2.41 2.69
N SER A 790 38.75 2.63 3.96
CA SER A 790 40.10 2.40 4.48
C SER A 790 40.15 1.11 5.27
N PHE A 791 41.10 0.23 4.94
CA PHE A 791 41.22 -1.09 5.57
C PHE A 791 42.68 -1.56 5.53
N GLY A 792 42.99 -2.65 6.24
CA GLY A 792 44.30 -3.32 6.18
C GLY A 792 45.41 -2.63 6.94
N SER A 793 45.10 -1.64 7.83
CA SER A 793 46.14 -1.06 8.68
C SER A 793 46.53 -2.05 9.76
N ARG A 794 47.82 -2.39 9.83
CA ARG A 794 48.39 -3.15 10.93
C ARG A 794 49.09 -2.21 11.91
N ALA A 795 49.04 -2.51 13.20
CA ALA A 795 49.73 -1.74 14.22
C ALA A 795 51.21 -1.58 13.85
N GLY A 796 51.66 -0.32 13.66
CA GLY A 796 53.05 0.01 13.26
C GLY A 796 53.33 0.07 11.76
N SER A 797 52.30 -0.13 10.89
CA SER A 797 52.42 -0.01 9.44
C SER A 797 51.60 1.18 8.95
N ASN A 798 52.24 2.07 8.16
CA ASN A 798 51.55 3.20 7.52
C ASN A 798 50.85 2.80 6.21
N ALA A 799 50.79 1.52 5.86
CA ALA A 799 50.18 1.02 4.63
C ALA A 799 48.72 0.64 4.85
N ALA A 800 47.84 1.62 4.93
CA ALA A 800 46.41 1.39 4.82
C ALA A 800 46.02 1.35 3.35
N TYR A 801 45.17 0.41 3.00
CA TYR A 801 44.52 0.41 1.69
C TYR A 801 43.35 1.38 1.70
N GLU A 802 43.24 2.18 0.67
CA GLU A 802 42.13 3.08 0.46
C GLU A 802 41.43 2.78 -0.88
N LEU A 803 40.16 2.39 -0.83
CA LEU A 803 39.35 2.21 -2.01
C LEU A 803 38.47 3.43 -2.16
N THR A 804 38.74 4.19 -3.25
CA THR A 804 37.96 5.39 -3.56
C THR A 804 36.87 5.08 -4.56
N SER A 805 35.65 5.45 -4.24
CA SER A 805 34.48 5.26 -5.11
C SER A 805 33.94 6.59 -5.57
N THR A 806 33.58 6.68 -6.86
CA THR A 806 32.89 7.84 -7.43
C THR A 806 31.57 7.41 -8.06
N TYR A 807 30.67 8.37 -8.22
CA TYR A 807 29.31 8.11 -8.68
C TYR A 807 28.94 9.00 -9.84
N THR A 808 28.07 8.49 -10.72
CA THR A 808 27.47 9.27 -11.79
C THR A 808 26.44 10.26 -11.20
N PRO A 809 26.04 11.31 -11.96
CA PRO A 809 24.96 12.20 -11.51
C PRO A 809 23.64 11.48 -11.21
N ALA A 810 23.39 10.33 -11.85
CA ALA A 810 22.21 9.49 -11.57
C ALA A 810 22.36 8.58 -10.35
N GLY A 811 23.53 8.63 -9.66
CA GLY A 811 23.76 7.86 -8.44
C GLY A 811 24.33 6.46 -8.65
N GLN A 812 24.74 6.12 -9.88
CA GLN A 812 25.33 4.83 -10.19
C GLN A 812 26.85 4.85 -9.92
N LEU A 813 27.40 3.72 -9.51
CA LEU A 813 28.84 3.62 -9.25
C LEU A 813 29.62 3.83 -10.55
N GLN A 814 30.48 4.85 -10.59
CA GLN A 814 31.27 5.22 -11.77
C GLN A 814 32.66 4.59 -11.73
N SER A 815 33.31 4.61 -10.58
CA SER A 815 34.66 4.07 -10.45
C SER A 815 34.95 3.58 -9.03
N GLN A 816 35.89 2.62 -8.94
CA GLN A 816 36.49 2.20 -7.69
C GLN A 816 38.00 2.08 -7.94
N HIS A 817 38.80 2.84 -7.20
CA HIS A 817 40.24 2.85 -7.33
C HIS A 817 40.91 2.57 -5.98
N LEU A 818 41.72 1.53 -5.95
CA LEU A 818 42.53 1.21 -4.79
C LEU A 818 43.88 1.97 -4.91
N ASN A 819 44.41 2.46 -3.79
CA ASN A 819 45.72 3.16 -3.77
C ASN A 819 46.92 2.28 -4.12
N SER A 820 46.76 0.97 -4.23
CA SER A 820 47.69 0.08 -4.90
C SER A 820 47.12 -0.25 -6.29
N LEU A 821 47.91 -0.16 -7.34
CA LEU A 821 47.50 -0.29 -8.74
C LEU A 821 46.86 -1.65 -9.12
N VAL A 822 46.61 -2.52 -8.15
CA VAL A 822 46.11 -3.89 -8.36
C VAL A 822 44.61 -3.93 -8.61
N TYR A 823 43.86 -2.94 -8.14
CA TYR A 823 42.40 -2.93 -8.24
C TYR A 823 41.92 -1.54 -8.66
N ASP A 824 41.68 -1.38 -9.95
CA ASP A 824 41.07 -0.19 -10.52
C ASP A 824 39.92 -0.65 -11.40
N ARG A 825 38.72 -0.12 -11.16
CA ARG A 825 37.55 -0.43 -11.97
C ARG A 825 36.80 0.83 -12.34
N ASP A 826 36.49 0.95 -13.61
CA ASP A 826 35.59 1.98 -14.15
C ASP A 826 34.37 1.29 -14.71
N TYR A 827 33.21 1.79 -14.33
CA TYR A 827 31.91 1.20 -14.69
C TYR A 827 31.22 2.06 -15.74
N GLY A 828 30.74 1.43 -16.79
CA GLY A 828 29.97 2.09 -17.83
C GLY A 828 28.52 1.62 -17.78
N TRP A 829 27.62 2.56 -17.98
CA TRP A 829 26.19 2.33 -17.90
C TRP A 829 25.51 2.79 -19.19
N ASN A 830 24.48 2.07 -19.63
CA ASN A 830 23.68 2.51 -20.76
C ASN A 830 22.57 3.48 -20.28
N ASP A 831 21.77 3.98 -21.23
CA ASP A 831 20.72 4.94 -20.93
C ASP A 831 19.58 4.35 -20.08
N ASN A 832 19.43 3.04 -20.05
CA ASN A 832 18.45 2.34 -19.19
C ASN A 832 18.95 2.02 -17.79
N GLY A 833 20.23 2.35 -17.50
CA GLY A 833 20.82 2.07 -16.22
C GLY A 833 21.38 0.67 -16.06
N ASP A 834 21.55 -0.06 -17.16
CA ASP A 834 22.19 -1.38 -17.15
C ASP A 834 23.71 -1.24 -17.23
N LEU A 835 24.42 -2.08 -16.48
CA LEU A 835 25.87 -2.11 -16.50
C LEU A 835 26.36 -2.73 -17.81
N VAL A 836 27.04 -1.95 -18.65
CA VAL A 836 27.51 -2.40 -19.97
C VAL A 836 29.01 -2.61 -20.04
N ARG A 837 29.77 -2.07 -19.09
CA ARG A 837 31.23 -2.19 -19.11
C ARG A 837 31.83 -2.13 -17.71
N ILE A 838 32.82 -2.99 -17.46
CA ILE A 838 33.72 -2.88 -16.33
C ILE A 838 35.14 -2.87 -16.90
N SER A 839 35.84 -1.74 -16.77
CA SER A 839 37.22 -1.59 -17.22
C SER A 839 38.17 -1.71 -16.03
N GLY A 840 39.20 -2.51 -16.17
CA GLY A 840 40.27 -2.65 -15.20
C GLY A 840 41.66 -2.65 -15.87
N PRO A 841 42.73 -2.64 -15.09
CA PRO A 841 44.08 -2.60 -15.67
C PRO A 841 44.49 -3.85 -16.41
N ARG A 842 43.86 -4.99 -16.13
CA ARG A 842 44.18 -6.29 -16.75
C ARG A 842 43.21 -6.70 -17.81
N GLN A 843 41.93 -6.32 -17.67
CA GLN A 843 40.91 -6.70 -18.62
C GLN A 843 39.74 -5.72 -18.60
N THR A 844 39.01 -5.70 -19.68
CA THR A 844 37.74 -5.00 -19.79
C THR A 844 36.66 -6.01 -20.12
N ARG A 845 35.54 -5.95 -19.40
CA ARG A 845 34.34 -6.72 -19.71
C ARG A 845 33.25 -5.84 -20.25
N GLU A 846 32.63 -6.28 -21.33
CA GLU A 846 31.49 -5.63 -21.94
C GLU A 846 30.29 -6.56 -21.91
N TYR A 847 29.12 -6.00 -21.55
CA TYR A 847 27.89 -6.74 -21.41
C TYR A 847 26.86 -6.26 -22.42
N GLY A 848 26.28 -7.19 -23.16
CA GLY A 848 25.21 -6.91 -24.11
C GLY A 848 23.86 -7.42 -23.58
N TYR A 849 22.82 -6.65 -23.81
CA TYR A 849 21.48 -6.96 -23.30
C TYR A 849 20.45 -7.01 -24.41
N SER A 850 19.45 -7.85 -24.24
CA SER A 850 18.27 -7.91 -25.10
C SER A 850 17.32 -6.72 -24.83
N ALA A 851 16.31 -6.58 -25.66
CA ALA A 851 15.26 -5.58 -25.46
C ALA A 851 14.47 -5.80 -24.15
N THR A 852 14.51 -7.00 -23.60
CA THR A 852 13.88 -7.32 -22.31
C THR A 852 14.83 -7.18 -21.12
N GLY A 853 16.06 -6.71 -21.35
CA GLY A 853 17.06 -6.51 -20.31
C GLY A 853 17.80 -7.79 -19.91
N ARG A 854 17.69 -8.86 -20.70
CA ARG A 854 18.41 -10.10 -20.45
C ARG A 854 19.82 -10.05 -21.02
N LEU A 855 20.78 -10.63 -20.32
CA LEU A 855 22.16 -10.70 -20.77
C LEU A 855 22.28 -11.57 -22.03
N GLU A 856 22.78 -11.01 -23.12
CA GLU A 856 22.98 -11.71 -24.39
C GLU A 856 24.43 -12.09 -24.64
N SER A 857 25.38 -11.32 -24.08
CA SER A 857 26.77 -11.59 -24.29
C SER A 857 27.64 -10.97 -23.20
N VAL A 858 28.76 -11.62 -22.96
CA VAL A 858 29.88 -11.10 -22.18
C VAL A 858 31.11 -11.15 -23.03
N ARG A 859 31.74 -10.00 -23.31
CA ARG A 859 32.98 -9.90 -24.03
C ARG A 859 34.10 -9.53 -23.06
N THR A 860 35.17 -10.31 -23.04
CA THR A 860 36.35 -10.08 -22.23
C THR A 860 37.50 -9.67 -23.13
N LEU A 861 38.04 -8.48 -22.91
CA LEU A 861 39.18 -7.93 -23.65
C LEU A 861 40.38 -7.83 -22.71
N ALA A 862 41.48 -8.38 -23.13
CA ALA A 862 42.77 -8.32 -22.48
C ALA A 862 43.85 -8.16 -23.55
N PRO A 863 45.13 -7.81 -23.22
CA PRO A 863 46.13 -7.56 -24.25
C PRO A 863 46.30 -8.65 -25.29
N ASP A 864 46.11 -9.92 -24.93
CA ASP A 864 46.23 -11.06 -25.86
C ASP A 864 44.96 -11.89 -25.96
N LEU A 865 43.85 -11.33 -25.51
CA LEU A 865 42.60 -12.07 -25.38
C LEU A 865 41.42 -11.24 -25.79
N ASP A 866 40.61 -11.77 -26.71
CA ASP A 866 39.30 -11.21 -27.03
C ASP A 866 38.33 -12.39 -27.11
N ILE A 867 37.58 -12.60 -26.02
CA ILE A 867 36.62 -13.69 -25.91
C ILE A 867 35.21 -13.12 -25.76
N ARG A 868 34.32 -13.51 -26.63
CA ARG A 868 32.90 -13.22 -26.52
C ARG A 868 32.11 -14.51 -26.20
N ILE A 869 31.43 -14.53 -25.08
CA ILE A 869 30.55 -15.63 -24.70
C ILE A 869 29.10 -15.18 -24.92
N PRO A 870 28.43 -15.77 -25.93
CA PRO A 870 27.01 -15.45 -26.14
C PRO A 870 26.13 -16.26 -25.20
N TYR A 871 24.98 -15.69 -24.88
CA TYR A 871 23.94 -16.29 -24.06
C TYR A 871 22.62 -16.23 -24.81
N ALA A 872 22.06 -17.37 -25.13
CA ALA A 872 20.74 -17.45 -25.70
C ALA A 872 19.73 -17.86 -24.62
N THR A 873 18.55 -17.30 -24.69
CA THR A 873 17.44 -17.66 -23.80
C THR A 873 16.20 -17.91 -24.64
N ASP A 874 15.33 -18.78 -24.13
CA ASP A 874 13.99 -18.92 -24.70
C ASP A 874 13.14 -17.69 -24.32
N PRO A 875 11.95 -17.54 -24.89
CA PRO A 875 11.11 -16.37 -24.58
C PRO A 875 10.80 -16.18 -23.10
N ALA A 876 10.68 -17.25 -22.32
CA ALA A 876 10.43 -17.18 -20.87
C ALA A 876 11.68 -16.92 -20.03
N GLY A 877 12.88 -16.88 -20.66
CA GLY A 877 14.14 -16.60 -19.98
C GLY A 877 14.96 -17.81 -19.61
N ASN A 878 14.57 -19.01 -20.00
CA ASN A 878 15.36 -20.22 -19.79
C ASN A 878 16.54 -20.26 -20.74
N ARG A 879 17.70 -20.67 -20.25
CA ARG A 879 18.92 -20.72 -21.06
C ARG A 879 18.82 -21.78 -22.14
N LEU A 880 19.10 -21.36 -23.36
CA LEU A 880 19.17 -22.23 -24.53
C LEU A 880 20.63 -22.46 -24.98
N PRO A 881 20.91 -23.54 -25.68
CA PRO A 881 22.15 -23.63 -26.42
C PRO A 881 22.25 -22.49 -27.43
N ASP A 882 23.33 -21.73 -27.37
CA ASP A 882 23.52 -20.59 -28.26
C ASP A 882 23.74 -21.06 -29.70
N PRO A 883 23.06 -20.49 -30.71
CA PRO A 883 23.22 -20.89 -32.10
C PRO A 883 24.63 -20.71 -32.66
N GLU A 884 25.42 -19.76 -32.17
CA GLU A 884 26.80 -19.55 -32.59
C GLU A 884 27.70 -20.68 -32.11
N LEU A 885 27.45 -21.20 -30.88
CA LEU A 885 28.22 -22.29 -30.29
C LEU A 885 27.66 -23.67 -30.64
N HIS A 886 26.36 -23.74 -30.90
CA HIS A 886 25.62 -24.99 -31.18
C HIS A 886 24.72 -24.84 -32.43
N PRO A 887 25.29 -24.67 -33.62
CA PRO A 887 24.50 -24.42 -34.82
C PRO A 887 23.54 -25.55 -35.20
N ASP A 888 23.77 -26.77 -34.70
CA ASP A 888 22.93 -27.94 -34.98
C ASP A 888 21.71 -28.04 -34.03
N SER A 889 21.61 -27.19 -33.05
CA SER A 889 20.48 -27.20 -32.13
C SER A 889 19.24 -26.59 -32.76
N THR A 890 18.13 -27.32 -32.74
CA THR A 890 16.82 -26.87 -33.20
C THR A 890 15.92 -26.42 -32.05
N LEU A 891 16.41 -26.44 -30.81
CA LEU A 891 15.66 -26.12 -29.64
C LEU A 891 15.40 -24.61 -29.58
N THR A 892 14.13 -24.23 -29.44
CA THR A 892 13.71 -22.82 -29.35
C THR A 892 13.09 -22.46 -28.01
N VAL A 893 12.53 -23.45 -27.27
CA VAL A 893 11.88 -23.24 -25.98
C VAL A 893 12.06 -24.46 -25.08
N TRP A 894 11.96 -24.23 -23.76
CA TRP A 894 11.80 -25.27 -22.76
C TRP A 894 10.33 -25.21 -22.27
N PRO A 895 9.43 -26.11 -22.80
CA PRO A 895 7.97 -25.97 -22.58
C PRO A 895 7.58 -26.05 -21.12
N ASP A 896 8.27 -26.85 -20.32
CA ASP A 896 7.98 -27.04 -18.89
C ASP A 896 8.75 -26.05 -17.99
N ASN A 897 9.40 -25.05 -18.55
CA ASN A 897 10.26 -24.13 -17.82
C ASN A 897 11.44 -24.86 -17.14
N ARG A 898 11.83 -26.04 -17.65
CA ARG A 898 12.91 -26.87 -17.12
C ARG A 898 13.94 -27.12 -18.21
N ILE A 899 15.19 -26.81 -17.92
CA ILE A 899 16.29 -27.06 -18.83
C ILE A 899 16.60 -28.56 -18.81
N ALA A 900 16.41 -29.25 -19.91
CA ALA A 900 16.66 -30.67 -20.01
C ALA A 900 18.12 -31.01 -20.34
N LYS A 901 18.81 -30.12 -21.08
CA LYS A 901 20.23 -30.30 -21.39
C LYS A 901 20.89 -28.97 -21.76
N ASP A 902 22.18 -28.88 -21.53
CA ASP A 902 23.02 -27.79 -22.02
C ASP A 902 24.30 -28.36 -22.69
N ALA A 903 25.32 -27.52 -22.85
CA ALA A 903 26.59 -27.92 -23.48
C ALA A 903 27.35 -29.00 -22.68
N HIS A 904 27.13 -29.06 -21.38
CA HIS A 904 27.93 -29.86 -20.46
C HIS A 904 27.18 -31.00 -19.80
N TYR A 905 25.84 -30.87 -19.67
CA TYR A 905 25.04 -31.77 -18.86
C TYR A 905 23.72 -32.14 -19.51
N VAL A 906 23.17 -33.29 -19.11
CA VAL A 906 21.76 -33.70 -19.29
C VAL A 906 21.13 -33.73 -17.90
N TYR A 907 19.97 -33.11 -17.75
CA TYR A 907 19.27 -32.94 -16.48
C TYR A 907 18.00 -33.78 -16.42
N HIS A 908 17.74 -34.38 -15.26
CA HIS A 908 16.49 -35.09 -14.97
C HIS A 908 15.86 -34.53 -13.70
N TYR A 909 14.54 -34.45 -13.71
CA TYR A 909 13.77 -33.87 -12.64
C TYR A 909 12.73 -34.86 -12.09
N ASP A 910 12.34 -34.67 -10.83
CA ASP A 910 11.27 -35.44 -10.23
C ASP A 910 9.91 -34.77 -10.43
N GLU A 911 8.85 -35.35 -9.86
CA GLU A 911 7.49 -34.83 -9.92
C GLU A 911 7.32 -33.47 -9.24
N TYR A 912 8.23 -33.10 -8.33
CA TYR A 912 8.24 -31.78 -7.65
C TYR A 912 9.02 -30.72 -8.41
N GLY A 913 9.59 -31.05 -9.57
CA GLY A 913 10.42 -30.11 -10.34
C GLY A 913 11.83 -29.97 -9.80
N ARG A 914 12.28 -30.85 -8.91
CA ARG A 914 13.63 -30.82 -8.35
C ARG A 914 14.59 -31.60 -9.23
N LEU A 915 15.81 -31.08 -9.38
CA LEU A 915 16.87 -31.76 -10.10
C LEU A 915 17.31 -33.04 -9.33
N THR A 916 17.05 -34.21 -9.89
CA THR A 916 17.41 -35.49 -9.26
C THR A 916 18.68 -36.10 -9.81
N GLU A 917 18.97 -35.83 -11.09
CA GLU A 917 20.15 -36.39 -11.74
C GLU A 917 20.69 -35.42 -12.78
N LYS A 918 21.99 -35.34 -12.83
CA LYS A 918 22.73 -34.59 -13.84
C LYS A 918 23.85 -35.48 -14.37
N THR A 919 23.92 -35.64 -15.68
CA THR A 919 24.92 -36.51 -16.35
C THR A 919 25.84 -35.66 -17.21
N ASP A 920 27.14 -35.83 -17.06
CA ASP A 920 28.15 -35.16 -17.88
C ASP A 920 28.00 -35.60 -19.35
N ARG A 921 27.98 -34.62 -20.25
CA ARG A 921 28.03 -34.91 -21.71
C ARG A 921 29.44 -35.09 -22.17
N ILE A 922 29.67 -36.16 -22.88
CA ILE A 922 30.96 -36.45 -23.49
C ILE A 922 30.99 -35.78 -24.87
N PRO A 923 32.04 -34.96 -25.19
CA PRO A 923 32.16 -34.33 -26.50
C PRO A 923 32.18 -35.35 -27.62
N ALA A 924 31.57 -35.01 -28.77
CA ALA A 924 31.53 -35.86 -29.95
C ALA A 924 32.95 -36.18 -30.42
N GLY A 925 33.27 -37.50 -30.62
CA GLY A 925 34.60 -37.94 -30.99
C GLY A 925 35.46 -38.52 -29.89
N VAL A 926 35.01 -38.43 -28.63
CA VAL A 926 35.67 -39.09 -27.50
C VAL A 926 34.96 -40.42 -27.23
N ILE A 927 35.62 -41.51 -27.45
CA ILE A 927 35.04 -42.88 -27.37
C ILE A 927 35.31 -43.48 -25.98
N ARG A 928 34.90 -42.79 -24.90
CA ARG A 928 34.97 -43.39 -23.56
C ARG A 928 33.65 -43.19 -22.84
N THR A 929 32.74 -44.14 -22.97
CA THR A 929 31.50 -44.19 -22.19
C THR A 929 31.77 -44.37 -20.69
N ASP A 930 33.00 -44.79 -20.32
CA ASP A 930 33.42 -45.03 -18.94
C ASP A 930 33.77 -43.75 -18.16
N ASP A 931 34.00 -42.61 -18.85
CA ASP A 931 34.35 -41.33 -18.22
C ASP A 931 33.12 -40.52 -17.86
N GLU A 932 31.93 -41.01 -18.12
CA GLU A 932 30.67 -40.33 -17.84
C GLU A 932 30.46 -40.27 -16.32
N ARG A 933 30.26 -39.06 -15.83
CA ARG A 933 29.97 -38.82 -14.44
C ARG A 933 28.49 -38.55 -14.31
N THR A 934 27.88 -39.14 -13.28
CA THR A 934 26.49 -38.89 -12.92
C THR A 934 26.42 -38.23 -11.53
N HIS A 935 25.61 -37.25 -11.43
CA HIS A 935 25.35 -36.51 -10.18
C HIS A 935 23.95 -36.82 -9.74
N HIS A 936 23.79 -37.27 -8.48
CA HIS A 936 22.49 -37.60 -7.92
C HIS A 936 22.18 -36.69 -6.75
N TYR A 937 20.98 -36.18 -6.72
CA TYR A 937 20.51 -35.20 -5.72
C TYR A 937 19.28 -35.75 -5.00
N HIS A 938 19.30 -35.74 -3.69
CA HIS A 938 18.17 -36.11 -2.86
C HIS A 938 17.76 -34.96 -1.94
N TYR A 939 16.48 -34.85 -1.71
CA TYR A 939 15.90 -33.68 -1.04
C TYR A 939 15.08 -34.11 0.18
N ASP A 940 14.91 -33.18 1.12
CA ASP A 940 14.01 -33.35 2.24
C ASP A 940 12.56 -32.93 1.84
N SER A 941 11.65 -32.97 2.80
CA SER A 941 10.24 -32.64 2.57
C SER A 941 9.99 -31.16 2.28
N LEU A 942 10.98 -30.28 2.49
CA LEU A 942 10.92 -28.86 2.15
C LEU A 942 11.70 -28.55 0.88
N HIS A 943 12.05 -29.58 0.11
CA HIS A 943 12.75 -29.44 -1.17
C HIS A 943 14.18 -28.88 -1.04
N ARG A 944 14.83 -29.12 0.11
CA ARG A 944 16.23 -28.73 0.34
C ARG A 944 17.15 -29.93 0.05
N LEU A 945 18.26 -29.66 -0.59
CA LEU A 945 19.24 -30.71 -0.92
C LEU A 945 19.91 -31.24 0.36
N VAL A 946 19.67 -32.52 0.67
CA VAL A 946 20.25 -33.17 1.87
C VAL A 946 21.32 -34.18 1.55
N HIS A 947 21.34 -34.68 0.32
CA HIS A 947 22.31 -35.72 -0.10
C HIS A 947 22.69 -35.52 -1.54
N TYR A 948 23.98 -35.45 -1.80
CA TYR A 948 24.56 -35.39 -3.15
C TYR A 948 25.60 -36.50 -3.29
N ILE A 949 25.54 -37.24 -4.43
CA ILE A 949 26.55 -38.25 -4.75
C ILE A 949 26.95 -38.13 -6.20
N ARG A 950 28.25 -38.12 -6.45
CA ARG A 950 28.81 -38.16 -7.79
C ARG A 950 29.42 -39.52 -8.03
N ILE A 951 29.01 -40.15 -9.11
CA ILE A 951 29.40 -41.51 -9.46
C ILE A 951 30.19 -41.46 -10.75
N GLN A 952 31.30 -42.26 -10.80
CA GLN A 952 32.09 -42.53 -11.99
C GLN A 952 32.48 -44.00 -11.97
N TYR A 953 32.37 -44.68 -13.08
CA TYR A 953 32.62 -46.14 -13.20
C TYR A 953 31.76 -46.98 -12.24
N GLU A 954 30.50 -46.61 -12.08
CA GLU A 954 29.55 -47.25 -11.15
C GLU A 954 29.95 -47.15 -9.65
N GLU A 955 30.98 -46.38 -9.33
CA GLU A 955 31.48 -46.21 -7.98
C GLU A 955 31.37 -44.78 -7.52
N PRO A 956 31.06 -44.55 -6.23
CA PRO A 956 31.01 -43.18 -5.67
C PRO A 956 32.35 -42.49 -5.72
N LEU A 957 32.37 -41.28 -6.31
CA LEU A 957 33.57 -40.44 -6.37
C LEU A 957 33.57 -39.40 -5.24
N VAL A 958 32.42 -38.84 -4.96
CA VAL A 958 32.17 -37.88 -3.87
C VAL A 958 30.77 -38.12 -3.34
N GLU A 959 30.65 -38.11 -2.04
CA GLU A 959 29.35 -38.11 -1.36
C GLU A 959 29.31 -36.96 -0.36
N SER A 960 28.21 -36.20 -0.39
CA SER A 960 27.99 -35.07 0.51
C SER A 960 26.63 -35.20 1.16
N ARG A 961 26.59 -34.91 2.47
CA ARG A 961 25.34 -34.82 3.22
C ARG A 961 25.27 -33.46 3.92
N TYR A 962 24.07 -32.91 3.96
CA TYR A 962 23.84 -31.57 4.43
C TYR A 962 22.83 -31.57 5.56
N LEU A 963 23.12 -30.82 6.61
CA LEU A 963 22.20 -30.56 7.70
C LEU A 963 21.63 -29.13 7.56
N TYR A 964 20.33 -29.01 7.80
CA TYR A 964 19.66 -27.72 7.79
C TYR A 964 19.04 -27.45 9.14
N ASP A 965 18.97 -26.17 9.50
CA ASP A 965 18.19 -25.75 10.63
C ASP A 965 16.70 -25.62 10.24
N PRO A 966 15.79 -25.41 11.21
CA PRO A 966 14.37 -25.30 10.91
C PRO A 966 14.00 -24.13 9.99
N LEU A 967 14.87 -23.13 9.88
CA LEU A 967 14.69 -21.96 9.01
C LEU A 967 15.18 -22.19 7.59
N GLY A 968 15.77 -23.36 7.31
CA GLY A 968 16.29 -23.71 5.98
C GLY A 968 17.73 -23.27 5.72
N ARG A 969 18.44 -22.83 6.73
CA ARG A 969 19.86 -22.47 6.62
C ARG A 969 20.72 -23.73 6.76
N ARG A 970 21.73 -23.84 5.94
CA ARG A 970 22.65 -24.99 6.02
C ARG A 970 23.56 -24.83 7.24
N THR A 971 23.46 -25.74 8.20
CA THR A 971 24.26 -25.73 9.44
C THR A 971 25.45 -26.68 9.38
N GLY A 972 25.36 -27.74 8.57
CA GLY A 972 26.42 -28.70 8.49
C GLY A 972 26.58 -29.30 7.11
N LYS A 973 27.81 -29.65 6.79
CA LYS A 973 28.17 -30.35 5.56
C LYS A 973 29.20 -31.41 5.88
N ARG A 974 28.94 -32.63 5.45
CA ARG A 974 29.86 -33.77 5.56
C ARG A 974 30.17 -34.25 4.16
N VAL A 975 31.49 -34.38 3.82
CA VAL A 975 31.91 -34.74 2.49
C VAL A 975 32.88 -35.91 2.59
N TRP A 976 32.56 -36.98 1.90
CA TRP A 976 33.43 -38.13 1.70
C TRP A 976 33.99 -38.07 0.28
N ARG A 977 35.35 -38.22 0.15
CA ARG A 977 36.02 -38.19 -1.14
C ARG A 977 36.76 -39.51 -1.34
N ARG A 978 36.92 -39.89 -2.59
CA ARG A 978 37.69 -41.08 -2.95
C ARG A 978 39.17 -40.80 -2.63
N GLU A 979 39.74 -41.65 -1.80
CA GLU A 979 41.14 -41.61 -1.39
C GLU A 979 41.92 -42.81 -1.91
N ARG A 980 43.20 -42.61 -2.15
CA ARG A 980 44.08 -43.68 -2.56
C ARG A 980 44.57 -44.41 -1.27
N ASP A 981 44.30 -45.72 -1.18
CA ASP A 981 44.77 -46.54 -0.07
C ASP A 981 46.20 -47.05 -0.31
N LEU A 982 46.74 -47.79 0.66
CA LEU A 982 48.09 -48.32 0.62
C LEU A 982 48.33 -49.35 -0.52
N THR A 983 47.30 -49.88 -1.12
CA THR A 983 47.34 -50.82 -2.26
C THR A 983 47.22 -50.14 -3.61
N GLY A 984 47.04 -48.82 -3.61
CA GLY A 984 46.79 -48.03 -4.83
C GLY A 984 45.38 -47.98 -5.30
N TRP A 985 44.42 -48.60 -4.57
CA TRP A 985 42.98 -48.55 -4.91
C TRP A 985 42.38 -47.29 -4.30
N MET A 986 41.42 -46.71 -5.05
CA MET A 986 40.66 -45.53 -4.63
C MET A 986 39.33 -45.95 -3.98
N SER A 987 39.04 -45.52 -2.76
CA SER A 987 37.80 -45.77 -2.09
C SER A 987 37.34 -44.48 -1.39
N LEU A 988 36.08 -44.37 -1.02
CA LEU A 988 35.60 -43.23 -0.20
C LEU A 988 36.29 -43.26 1.16
N SER A 989 36.71 -42.08 1.63
CA SER A 989 37.28 -41.91 2.96
C SER A 989 36.32 -42.41 4.05
N ARG A 990 36.86 -42.98 5.11
CA ARG A 990 36.02 -43.47 6.23
C ARG A 990 35.48 -42.35 7.09
N LYS A 991 36.25 -41.26 7.23
CA LYS A 991 35.86 -40.06 7.94
C LYS A 991 35.51 -38.97 6.95
N PRO A 992 34.34 -38.36 7.11
CA PRO A 992 34.01 -37.21 6.28
C PRO A 992 34.78 -35.96 6.73
N GLU A 993 34.98 -35.04 5.77
CA GLU A 993 35.31 -33.66 6.08
C GLU A 993 34.05 -32.98 6.57
N VAL A 994 34.08 -32.47 7.82
CA VAL A 994 32.91 -31.80 8.40
C VAL A 994 33.13 -30.31 8.40
N THR A 995 32.15 -29.59 7.90
CA THR A 995 32.10 -28.12 7.93
C THR A 995 30.82 -27.68 8.60
N TRP A 996 30.93 -26.79 9.57
CA TRP A 996 29.81 -26.20 10.29
C TRP A 996 29.64 -24.74 9.92
N TYR A 997 28.40 -24.32 9.75
CA TYR A 997 28.04 -22.97 9.34
C TYR A 997 27.20 -22.32 10.44
N GLY A 998 27.72 -21.24 10.99
CA GLY A 998 27.01 -20.42 11.98
C GLY A 998 26.33 -19.24 11.33
N TRP A 999 25.09 -18.99 11.75
CA TRP A 999 24.25 -17.97 11.14
C TRP A 999 23.81 -16.91 12.16
N ASP A 1000 23.63 -15.68 11.65
CA ASP A 1000 22.98 -14.58 12.34
C ASP A 1000 21.87 -14.06 11.39
N GLY A 1001 20.63 -14.47 11.64
CA GLY A 1001 19.57 -14.24 10.68
C GLY A 1001 19.91 -14.89 9.34
N ASP A 1002 19.89 -14.09 8.28
CA ASP A 1002 20.24 -14.55 6.93
C ASP A 1002 21.74 -14.43 6.61
N ARG A 1003 22.54 -14.03 7.57
CA ARG A 1003 23.99 -13.83 7.39
C ARG A 1003 24.79 -15.02 7.88
N LEU A 1004 25.67 -15.53 7.04
CA LEU A 1004 26.67 -16.53 7.43
C LEU A 1004 27.77 -15.81 8.23
N THR A 1005 27.91 -16.14 9.52
CA THR A 1005 28.87 -15.47 10.41
C THR A 1005 30.13 -16.27 10.63
N THR A 1006 30.03 -17.59 10.70
CA THR A 1006 31.18 -18.44 10.94
C THR A 1006 31.17 -19.67 10.05
N VAL A 1007 32.36 -20.12 9.69
CA VAL A 1007 32.60 -21.41 9.03
C VAL A 1007 33.66 -22.13 9.82
N GLN A 1008 33.36 -23.32 10.31
CA GLN A 1008 34.28 -24.15 11.11
C GLN A 1008 34.55 -25.45 10.38
N THR A 1009 35.80 -25.82 10.28
CA THR A 1009 36.23 -27.10 9.75
C THR A 1009 36.89 -27.94 10.84
N ASP A 1010 36.76 -29.27 10.78
CA ASP A 1010 37.38 -30.20 11.70
C ASP A 1010 38.87 -30.40 11.37
N THR A 1011 39.71 -29.43 11.60
CA THR A 1011 41.15 -29.57 11.45
C THR A 1011 41.86 -29.22 12.77
#